data_e59b42b7fe1d6251d4131bd7e19b2015
#
_entry.id   e59b42b7fe1d6251d4131bd7e19b2015
#
_cell.length_a   1.000
_cell.length_b   1.000
_cell.length_c   1.000
_cell.angle_alpha   90.00
_cell.angle_beta   90.00
_cell.angle_gamma   90.00
#
_symmetry.space_group_name_H-M   'P 1'
#
loop_
_entity.id
_entity.type
_entity.pdbx_description
1 polymer ?
#
loop_
_entity_poly.entity_id
_entity_poly.type
_entity_poly.pdbx_seq_one_letter_code
_entity_poly.pdbx_strand_id
1 'polypeptide(L)'
;MNIHTLTVRNRFVLPGMVTDMAVDGGYVTERLLSYYEERAKGGVGLVIVEATSIDVSGKTFLHGLDISDDRFIPGLRLLTERVHAHGAAVAIQLQHGGGRAHPEYSHMPRRVMSVIPGVFEPDNAITLDGAEFARLADAWGKAALRAKAAGFDAVEIHGASGYLLEQAVSAFTNRRTDGYGGSLAKRLRFPTEVARAVRSAVGEDFPILYRHTSVEDVPTGNGIDLDTTVELCRALTDAGVNAFDITAGMQCCFELMTPPTCMPKAWNAATSAAVKQAIGDRARVMLTGRISDADTAERVVRDGLADFAIMGRALIADSHLVEKYAAGRKDEICPCVACGQGCVGNADKMIPITCALNPLSGREVSMPAVPKAETPRRVAVVGAGPAGLMAAATAAERGHEVILLERSDRHGGQINLAAVPPHKDDLRLISDYLYRKAQRAGVAFRFSCEATPESVRELSPDAVIVATGSLPVIPHFCASAAGAVTAQDILSGAEAGKNVLVLGGGLIGCETAEYLAAQGRSVTVVEMLPQLAKDMEWCARVLLLRRMASLGINLRPGNEILSIGADNAVTVRNGKGREETLSGFDTLVVAVGCRPDNALFNELSAALDCPCAAVGDCRKTAKIMDAVHGGFEAALTL
;
A
#
# COMPACT_ATOMS: atom_id res chain seq x y z
N MET A 1 -21.27 -0.65 -19.66
CA MET A 1 -21.05 -2.11 -19.44
C MET A 1 -21.99 -2.59 -18.36
N ASN A 2 -22.56 -3.79 -18.47
CA ASN A 2 -23.56 -4.24 -17.49
C ASN A 2 -23.00 -5.33 -16.58
N ILE A 3 -23.31 -5.23 -15.30
CA ILE A 3 -23.22 -6.29 -14.29
C ILE A 3 -24.65 -6.64 -13.94
N HIS A 4 -25.17 -7.72 -14.53
CA HIS A 4 -26.58 -8.07 -14.45
C HIS A 4 -27.47 -6.90 -14.92
N THR A 5 -28.32 -6.35 -14.08
CA THR A 5 -29.20 -5.20 -14.38
C THR A 5 -28.50 -3.85 -14.22
N LEU A 6 -27.36 -3.80 -13.50
CA LEU A 6 -26.63 -2.57 -13.23
C LEU A 6 -25.80 -2.12 -14.43
N THR A 7 -26.03 -0.89 -14.92
CA THR A 7 -25.18 -0.26 -15.93
C THR A 7 -24.08 0.57 -15.29
N VAL A 8 -22.82 0.24 -15.59
CA VAL A 8 -21.63 0.94 -15.09
C VAL A 8 -21.04 1.77 -16.22
N ARG A 9 -20.77 3.07 -15.98
CA ARG A 9 -20.35 4.05 -17.01
C ARG A 9 -19.00 3.74 -17.67
N ASN A 10 -18.07 3.09 -16.93
CA ASN A 10 -16.78 2.62 -17.44
C ASN A 10 -16.30 1.39 -16.64
N ARG A 11 -15.12 0.86 -16.96
CA ARG A 11 -14.60 -0.40 -16.39
C ARG A 11 -13.57 -0.21 -15.27
N PHE A 12 -13.42 1.02 -14.76
CA PHE A 12 -12.56 1.31 -13.62
C PHE A 12 -13.35 1.18 -12.32
N VAL A 13 -12.84 0.37 -11.39
CA VAL A 13 -13.51 0.05 -10.13
C VAL A 13 -12.65 0.43 -8.95
N LEU A 14 -13.22 1.16 -7.99
CA LEU A 14 -12.65 1.32 -6.64
C LEU A 14 -13.08 0.12 -5.80
N PRO A 15 -12.16 -0.72 -5.28
CA PRO A 15 -12.53 -1.86 -4.43
C PRO A 15 -12.88 -1.45 -3.01
N GLY A 16 -13.55 -2.34 -2.29
CA GLY A 16 -13.71 -2.23 -0.83
C GLY A 16 -12.35 -2.31 -0.13
N MET A 17 -11.86 -1.16 0.32
CA MET A 17 -10.62 -1.02 1.12
C MET A 17 -10.97 -0.29 2.40
N VAL A 18 -10.58 -0.87 3.54
CA VAL A 18 -10.81 -0.24 4.84
C VAL A 18 -10.03 1.08 4.92
N THR A 19 -10.73 2.14 5.27
CA THR A 19 -10.19 3.50 5.34
C THR A 19 -9.82 3.92 6.76
N ASP A 20 -10.40 3.27 7.77
CA ASP A 20 -10.34 3.65 9.18
C ASP A 20 -10.87 5.08 9.44
N MET A 21 -11.93 5.47 8.69
CA MET A 21 -12.54 6.79 8.72
C MET A 21 -13.96 6.82 9.30
N ALA A 22 -14.55 5.67 9.65
CA ALA A 22 -15.78 5.64 10.44
C ALA A 22 -15.50 6.04 11.89
N VAL A 23 -16.55 6.28 12.68
CA VAL A 23 -16.40 6.48 14.13
C VAL A 23 -16.66 5.18 14.89
N ASP A 24 -16.34 5.18 16.18
CA ASP A 24 -16.69 4.09 17.09
C ASP A 24 -18.18 3.73 16.97
N GLY A 25 -18.45 2.42 16.87
CA GLY A 25 -19.79 1.92 16.64
C GLY A 25 -20.18 1.74 15.17
N GLY A 26 -19.32 2.11 14.20
CA GLY A 26 -19.51 1.80 12.79
C GLY A 26 -20.36 2.78 11.97
N TYR A 27 -20.54 4.01 12.45
CA TYR A 27 -21.30 5.05 11.75
C TYR A 27 -20.46 5.75 10.68
N VAL A 28 -21.14 6.17 9.62
CA VAL A 28 -20.58 7.00 8.54
C VAL A 28 -20.19 8.38 9.07
N THR A 29 -19.03 8.88 8.67
CA THR A 29 -18.53 10.22 9.00
C THR A 29 -18.48 11.11 7.76
N GLU A 30 -18.41 12.43 7.95
CA GLU A 30 -18.21 13.38 6.85
C GLU A 30 -16.90 13.11 6.11
N ARG A 31 -15.86 12.66 6.81
CA ARG A 31 -14.57 12.29 6.22
C ARG A 31 -14.72 11.11 5.27
N LEU A 32 -15.46 10.08 5.68
CA LEU A 32 -15.72 8.89 4.86
C LEU A 32 -16.59 9.25 3.65
N LEU A 33 -17.63 10.06 3.84
CA LEU A 33 -18.48 10.55 2.75
C LEU A 33 -17.65 11.26 1.68
N SER A 34 -16.84 12.24 2.07
CA SER A 34 -16.01 13.02 1.16
C SER A 34 -14.94 12.17 0.46
N TYR A 35 -14.41 11.15 1.16
CA TYR A 35 -13.47 10.20 0.57
C TYR A 35 -14.08 9.45 -0.64
N TYR A 36 -15.28 8.91 -0.51
CA TYR A 36 -15.96 8.19 -1.60
C TYR A 36 -16.50 9.13 -2.67
N GLU A 37 -17.06 10.27 -2.27
CA GLU A 37 -17.56 11.31 -3.18
C GLU A 37 -16.46 11.81 -4.14
N GLU A 38 -15.26 12.09 -3.62
CA GLU A 38 -14.16 12.61 -4.44
C GLU A 38 -13.70 11.61 -5.51
N ARG A 39 -13.75 10.31 -5.23
CA ARG A 39 -13.43 9.27 -6.22
C ARG A 39 -14.55 9.09 -7.26
N ALA A 40 -15.79 9.21 -6.85
CA ALA A 40 -16.92 9.23 -7.78
C ALA A 40 -16.85 10.44 -8.72
N LYS A 41 -16.56 11.63 -8.17
CA LYS A 41 -16.32 12.86 -8.92
C LYS A 41 -15.15 12.72 -9.89
N GLY A 42 -14.08 12.05 -9.48
CA GLY A 42 -12.91 11.74 -10.33
C GLY A 42 -13.16 10.73 -11.44
N GLY A 43 -14.39 10.28 -11.65
CA GLY A 43 -14.81 9.56 -12.85
C GLY A 43 -14.86 8.03 -12.74
N VAL A 44 -14.59 7.42 -11.57
CA VAL A 44 -14.65 5.96 -11.44
C VAL A 44 -16.04 5.42 -11.76
N GLY A 45 -16.12 4.24 -12.41
CA GLY A 45 -17.39 3.65 -12.85
C GLY A 45 -18.20 3.01 -11.74
N LEU A 46 -17.52 2.27 -10.86
CA LEU A 46 -18.11 1.59 -9.71
C LEU A 46 -17.28 1.86 -8.46
N VAL A 47 -17.92 2.28 -7.39
CA VAL A 47 -17.36 2.40 -6.05
C VAL A 47 -17.84 1.21 -5.22
N ILE A 48 -16.93 0.40 -4.70
CA ILE A 48 -17.24 -0.61 -3.70
C ILE A 48 -16.82 -0.06 -2.34
N VAL A 49 -17.78 0.21 -1.48
CA VAL A 49 -17.55 0.71 -0.12
C VAL A 49 -16.88 -0.38 0.72
N GLU A 50 -15.99 0.03 1.61
CA GLU A 50 -15.14 -0.83 2.43
C GLU A 50 -15.87 -1.96 3.16
N ALA A 51 -15.09 -2.95 3.63
CA ALA A 51 -15.57 -4.06 4.42
C ALA A 51 -16.44 -3.59 5.59
N THR A 52 -17.73 -3.94 5.55
CA THR A 52 -18.76 -3.49 6.47
C THR A 52 -19.30 -4.69 7.25
N SER A 53 -19.26 -4.62 8.59
CA SER A 53 -19.64 -5.72 9.47
C SER A 53 -21.15 -6.01 9.39
N ILE A 54 -21.50 -7.28 9.10
CA ILE A 54 -22.89 -7.76 9.05
C ILE A 54 -23.42 -8.22 10.40
N ASP A 55 -22.49 -8.46 11.34
CA ASP A 55 -22.77 -9.00 12.68
C ASP A 55 -21.66 -8.55 13.63
N VAL A 56 -22.01 -8.21 14.86
CA VAL A 56 -21.06 -7.73 15.88
C VAL A 56 -19.91 -8.73 16.11
N SER A 57 -20.18 -10.05 16.07
CA SER A 57 -19.16 -11.07 16.26
C SER A 57 -18.11 -11.12 15.14
N GLY A 58 -18.41 -10.47 13.99
CA GLY A 58 -17.52 -10.38 12.83
C GLY A 58 -16.68 -9.12 12.76
N LYS A 59 -16.76 -8.21 13.74
CA LYS A 59 -16.05 -6.93 13.70
C LYS A 59 -14.53 -7.09 13.69
N THR A 60 -13.89 -6.49 12.68
CA THR A 60 -12.46 -6.64 12.42
C THR A 60 -11.68 -5.34 12.64
N PHE A 61 -12.30 -4.19 12.40
CA PHE A 61 -11.66 -2.88 12.48
C PHE A 61 -12.36 -2.00 13.52
N LEU A 62 -11.58 -1.26 14.30
CA LEU A 62 -12.11 -0.39 15.35
C LEU A 62 -13.04 0.67 14.75
N HIS A 63 -12.56 1.39 13.72
CA HIS A 63 -13.30 2.43 13.01
C HIS A 63 -13.82 1.93 11.64
N GLY A 64 -14.19 0.64 11.55
CA GLY A 64 -14.83 0.05 10.38
C GLY A 64 -16.34 0.24 10.39
N LEU A 65 -16.97 0.30 9.21
CA LEU A 65 -18.40 0.42 9.04
C LEU A 65 -19.19 -0.79 9.58
N ASP A 66 -20.44 -0.55 9.95
CA ASP A 66 -21.39 -1.56 10.40
C ASP A 66 -22.72 -1.44 9.63
N ILE A 67 -23.39 -2.58 9.37
CA ILE A 67 -24.71 -2.69 8.73
C ILE A 67 -25.58 -3.77 9.41
N SER A 68 -25.19 -4.19 10.63
CA SER A 68 -25.90 -5.23 11.38
C SER A 68 -27.29 -4.82 11.87
N ASP A 69 -27.60 -3.51 11.86
CA ASP A 69 -28.84 -2.95 12.39
C ASP A 69 -29.38 -1.82 11.47
N ASP A 70 -30.70 -1.58 11.51
CA ASP A 70 -31.38 -0.59 10.66
C ASP A 70 -30.95 0.85 10.96
N ARG A 71 -30.43 1.13 12.18
CA ARG A 71 -29.88 2.44 12.59
C ARG A 71 -28.75 2.96 11.71
N PHE A 72 -28.07 2.07 10.97
CA PHE A 72 -26.97 2.45 10.05
C PHE A 72 -27.48 2.92 8.68
N ILE A 73 -28.73 2.58 8.29
CA ILE A 73 -29.29 2.92 6.98
C ILE A 73 -29.23 4.41 6.65
N PRO A 74 -29.56 5.37 7.56
CA PRO A 74 -29.54 6.79 7.21
C PRO A 74 -28.17 7.31 6.78
N GLY A 75 -27.10 6.96 7.50
CA GLY A 75 -25.74 7.35 7.14
C GLY A 75 -25.26 6.72 5.83
N LEU A 76 -25.56 5.43 5.63
CA LEU A 76 -25.24 4.71 4.39
C LEU A 76 -26.03 5.27 3.19
N ARG A 77 -27.27 5.72 3.39
CA ARG A 77 -28.05 6.39 2.33
C ARG A 77 -27.42 7.71 1.90
N LEU A 78 -26.95 8.52 2.84
CA LEU A 78 -26.25 9.75 2.51
C LEU A 78 -24.98 9.47 1.70
N LEU A 79 -24.28 8.36 1.97
CA LEU A 79 -23.12 7.94 1.19
C LEU A 79 -23.53 7.61 -0.27
N THR A 80 -24.57 6.80 -0.46
CA THR A 80 -25.02 6.43 -1.81
C THR A 80 -25.49 7.64 -2.61
N GLU A 81 -26.24 8.57 -1.98
CA GLU A 81 -26.70 9.81 -2.60
C GLU A 81 -25.52 10.67 -3.10
N ARG A 82 -24.46 10.83 -2.28
CA ARG A 82 -23.27 11.58 -2.69
C ARG A 82 -22.51 10.95 -3.83
N VAL A 83 -22.35 9.62 -3.83
CA VAL A 83 -21.70 8.91 -4.93
C VAL A 83 -22.51 9.00 -6.21
N HIS A 84 -23.83 8.81 -6.14
CA HIS A 84 -24.75 8.90 -7.28
C HIS A 84 -24.80 10.31 -7.88
N ALA A 85 -24.66 11.36 -7.09
CA ALA A 85 -24.63 12.76 -7.57
C ALA A 85 -23.55 13.00 -8.63
N HIS A 86 -22.50 12.14 -8.65
CA HIS A 86 -21.43 12.20 -9.63
C HIS A 86 -21.51 11.09 -10.70
N GLY A 87 -22.63 10.35 -10.77
CA GLY A 87 -22.90 9.34 -11.81
C GLY A 87 -22.07 8.05 -11.71
N ALA A 88 -21.45 7.76 -10.58
CA ALA A 88 -20.85 6.47 -10.30
C ALA A 88 -21.88 5.50 -9.72
N ALA A 89 -21.78 4.22 -10.07
CA ALA A 89 -22.50 3.17 -9.37
C ALA A 89 -21.82 2.87 -8.03
N VAL A 90 -22.61 2.39 -7.04
CA VAL A 90 -22.09 2.11 -5.69
C VAL A 90 -22.54 0.76 -5.15
N ALA A 91 -21.59 -0.05 -4.70
CA ALA A 91 -21.81 -1.30 -3.98
C ALA A 91 -21.24 -1.19 -2.55
N ILE A 92 -21.67 -2.07 -1.65
CA ILE A 92 -21.10 -2.18 -0.31
C ILE A 92 -20.57 -3.59 -0.07
N GLN A 93 -19.38 -3.71 0.54
CA GLN A 93 -18.78 -5.00 0.82
C GLN A 93 -19.25 -5.53 2.18
N LEU A 94 -19.98 -6.64 2.17
CA LEU A 94 -20.54 -7.30 3.36
C LEU A 94 -19.55 -8.32 3.93
N GLN A 95 -19.13 -8.14 5.18
CA GLN A 95 -18.01 -8.87 5.76
C GLN A 95 -18.33 -9.44 7.14
N HIS A 96 -17.75 -10.61 7.43
CA HIS A 96 -17.62 -11.18 8.76
C HIS A 96 -16.19 -11.67 8.97
N GLY A 97 -15.49 -11.15 9.97
CA GLY A 97 -14.07 -11.40 10.21
C GLY A 97 -13.69 -12.85 10.45
N GLY A 98 -14.62 -13.63 11.00
CA GLY A 98 -14.31 -15.01 11.40
C GLY A 98 -13.18 -15.06 12.44
N GLY A 99 -12.16 -15.85 12.17
CA GLY A 99 -10.96 -15.93 13.01
C GLY A 99 -10.12 -14.63 13.04
N ARG A 100 -10.38 -13.68 12.13
CA ARG A 100 -9.77 -12.36 12.12
C ARG A 100 -10.59 -11.29 12.86
N ALA A 101 -11.77 -11.62 13.39
CA ALA A 101 -12.51 -10.70 14.24
C ALA A 101 -11.71 -10.37 15.50
N HIS A 102 -11.88 -9.15 16.01
CA HIS A 102 -11.20 -8.66 17.21
C HIS A 102 -12.14 -8.69 18.41
N PRO A 103 -11.94 -9.63 19.38
CA PRO A 103 -12.77 -9.70 20.59
C PRO A 103 -12.80 -8.40 21.42
N GLU A 104 -11.71 -7.62 21.41
CA GLU A 104 -11.62 -6.33 22.07
C GLU A 104 -12.54 -5.26 21.46
N TYR A 105 -12.97 -5.39 20.19
CA TYR A 105 -13.90 -4.45 19.55
C TYR A 105 -15.34 -4.95 19.56
N SER A 106 -15.51 -6.28 19.47
CA SER A 106 -16.83 -6.93 19.44
C SER A 106 -17.36 -7.32 20.82
N HIS A 107 -16.47 -7.46 21.81
CA HIS A 107 -16.71 -8.09 23.12
C HIS A 107 -17.29 -9.52 23.02
N MET A 108 -17.02 -10.20 21.90
CA MET A 108 -17.49 -11.55 21.60
C MET A 108 -16.34 -12.45 21.16
N PRO A 109 -16.39 -13.77 21.43
CA PRO A 109 -15.43 -14.72 20.90
C PRO A 109 -15.47 -14.74 19.37
N ARG A 110 -14.31 -15.00 18.75
CA ARG A 110 -14.20 -15.20 17.30
C ARG A 110 -15.05 -16.39 16.86
N ARG A 111 -15.64 -16.30 15.67
CA ARG A 111 -16.34 -17.40 15.01
C ARG A 111 -15.41 -18.00 13.97
N VAL A 112 -15.04 -19.28 14.12
CA VAL A 112 -14.05 -19.94 13.25
C VAL A 112 -14.60 -21.21 12.64
N MET A 113 -14.08 -21.58 11.47
CA MET A 113 -14.35 -22.90 10.86
C MET A 113 -13.70 -24.01 11.67
N SER A 114 -12.45 -23.77 12.10
CA SER A 114 -11.69 -24.68 12.97
C SER A 114 -10.73 -23.88 13.84
N VAL A 115 -10.48 -24.35 15.05
CA VAL A 115 -9.39 -23.84 15.90
C VAL A 115 -8.07 -24.36 15.32
N ILE A 116 -7.11 -23.46 15.10
CA ILE A 116 -5.80 -23.78 14.51
C ILE A 116 -4.73 -23.10 15.36
N PRO A 117 -3.98 -23.86 16.19
CA PRO A 117 -2.90 -23.30 17.00
C PRO A 117 -1.90 -22.50 16.16
N GLY A 118 -1.50 -21.33 16.64
CA GLY A 118 -0.62 -20.39 15.94
C GLY A 118 -1.30 -19.55 14.84
N VAL A 119 -2.58 -19.81 14.55
CA VAL A 119 -3.37 -19.03 13.56
C VAL A 119 -4.67 -18.52 14.20
N PHE A 120 -5.49 -19.40 14.76
CA PHE A 120 -6.72 -19.07 15.47
C PHE A 120 -6.70 -19.80 16.82
N GLU A 121 -6.24 -19.11 17.87
CA GLU A 121 -6.06 -19.68 19.19
C GLU A 121 -7.39 -20.03 19.89
N PRO A 122 -7.44 -21.13 20.68
CA PRO A 122 -8.66 -21.65 21.28
C PRO A 122 -9.30 -20.73 22.32
N ASP A 123 -8.51 -19.93 23.04
CA ASP A 123 -8.98 -19.19 24.23
C ASP A 123 -10.05 -18.13 23.90
N ASN A 124 -10.12 -17.67 22.65
CA ASN A 124 -11.06 -16.66 22.19
C ASN A 124 -11.77 -17.04 20.89
N ALA A 125 -11.92 -18.35 20.60
CA ALA A 125 -12.52 -18.83 19.37
C ALA A 125 -13.58 -19.92 19.65
N ILE A 126 -14.72 -19.82 18.95
CA ILE A 126 -15.81 -20.79 18.96
C ILE A 126 -15.96 -21.35 17.55
N THR A 127 -15.86 -22.68 17.41
CA THR A 127 -16.15 -23.36 16.15
C THR A 127 -17.66 -23.29 15.85
N LEU A 128 -18.00 -22.89 14.63
CA LEU A 128 -19.39 -22.77 14.17
C LEU A 128 -20.11 -24.13 14.20
N ASP A 129 -21.35 -24.14 14.66
CA ASP A 129 -22.28 -25.27 14.57
C ASP A 129 -23.33 -25.03 13.47
N GLY A 130 -24.24 -25.98 13.26
CA GLY A 130 -25.26 -25.90 12.22
C GLY A 130 -26.24 -24.74 12.39
N ALA A 131 -26.57 -24.38 13.64
CA ALA A 131 -27.46 -23.27 13.94
C ALA A 131 -26.78 -21.92 13.66
N GLU A 132 -25.49 -21.82 13.98
CA GLU A 132 -24.71 -20.60 13.74
C GLU A 132 -24.43 -20.35 12.25
N PHE A 133 -24.22 -21.40 11.42
CA PHE A 133 -24.18 -21.26 9.97
C PHE A 133 -25.46 -20.65 9.41
N ALA A 134 -26.63 -21.17 9.82
CA ALA A 134 -27.92 -20.65 9.37
C ALA A 134 -28.14 -19.21 9.84
N ARG A 135 -27.82 -18.90 11.11
CA ARG A 135 -27.93 -17.54 11.69
C ARG A 135 -27.06 -16.54 10.92
N LEU A 136 -25.83 -16.90 10.61
CA LEU A 136 -24.91 -16.02 9.88
C LEU A 136 -25.35 -15.85 8.41
N ALA A 137 -25.80 -16.91 7.73
CA ALA A 137 -26.35 -16.78 6.37
C ALA A 137 -27.56 -15.81 6.33
N ASP A 138 -28.46 -15.89 7.30
CA ASP A 138 -29.59 -14.94 7.46
C ASP A 138 -29.10 -13.51 7.76
N ALA A 139 -28.04 -13.34 8.56
CA ALA A 139 -27.43 -12.03 8.84
C ALA A 139 -26.88 -11.37 7.56
N TRP A 140 -26.24 -12.13 6.64
CA TRP A 140 -25.84 -11.63 5.32
C TRP A 140 -27.05 -11.19 4.48
N GLY A 141 -28.12 -11.99 4.46
CA GLY A 141 -29.37 -11.63 3.78
C GLY A 141 -29.98 -10.33 4.29
N LYS A 142 -30.07 -10.17 5.63
CA LYS A 142 -30.57 -8.96 6.27
C LYS A 142 -29.68 -7.74 6.01
N ALA A 143 -28.35 -7.91 6.03
CA ALA A 143 -27.41 -6.85 5.70
C ALA A 143 -27.57 -6.38 4.25
N ALA A 144 -27.76 -7.33 3.30
CA ALA A 144 -28.03 -7.01 1.91
C ALA A 144 -29.35 -6.26 1.70
N LEU A 145 -30.42 -6.58 2.46
CA LEU A 145 -31.68 -5.82 2.46
C LEU A 145 -31.48 -4.39 2.95
N ARG A 146 -30.69 -4.18 4.02
CA ARG A 146 -30.35 -2.84 4.52
C ARG A 146 -29.54 -2.05 3.49
N ALA A 147 -28.59 -2.70 2.81
CA ALA A 147 -27.84 -2.07 1.73
C ALA A 147 -28.78 -1.61 0.59
N LYS A 148 -29.69 -2.46 0.16
CA LYS A 148 -30.71 -2.11 -0.85
C LYS A 148 -31.60 -0.95 -0.36
N ALA A 149 -32.04 -0.96 0.90
CA ALA A 149 -32.82 0.12 1.50
C ALA A 149 -32.04 1.43 1.65
N ALA A 150 -30.72 1.36 1.80
CA ALA A 150 -29.82 2.50 1.82
C ALA A 150 -29.51 3.07 0.43
N GLY A 151 -29.97 2.43 -0.64
CA GLY A 151 -29.80 2.92 -2.02
C GLY A 151 -28.55 2.41 -2.74
N PHE A 152 -27.87 1.38 -2.23
CA PHE A 152 -26.79 0.73 -2.98
C PHE A 152 -27.32 0.03 -4.23
N ASP A 153 -26.55 0.09 -5.32
CA ASP A 153 -26.89 -0.57 -6.59
C ASP A 153 -26.56 -2.07 -6.59
N ALA A 154 -25.64 -2.49 -5.71
CA ALA A 154 -25.21 -3.87 -5.57
C ALA A 154 -24.66 -4.13 -4.17
N VAL A 155 -24.50 -5.40 -3.82
CA VAL A 155 -23.70 -5.83 -2.66
C VAL A 155 -22.54 -6.70 -3.13
N GLU A 156 -21.41 -6.64 -2.41
CA GLU A 156 -20.29 -7.54 -2.57
C GLU A 156 -20.14 -8.43 -1.35
N ILE A 157 -20.24 -9.74 -1.51
CA ILE A 157 -20.00 -10.71 -0.43
C ILE A 157 -18.48 -10.91 -0.30
N HIS A 158 -17.93 -10.69 0.89
CA HIS A 158 -16.50 -10.78 1.13
C HIS A 158 -16.06 -12.20 1.46
N GLY A 159 -15.57 -12.94 0.46
CA GLY A 159 -15.02 -14.30 0.59
C GLY A 159 -13.50 -14.36 0.36
N ALA A 160 -12.77 -13.34 0.83
CA ALA A 160 -11.34 -13.21 0.61
C ALA A 160 -10.61 -12.72 1.89
N SER A 161 -9.29 -12.54 1.79
CA SER A 161 -8.44 -11.87 2.79
C SER A 161 -8.38 -12.58 4.15
N GLY A 162 -8.58 -13.90 4.19
CA GLY A 162 -8.56 -14.70 5.39
C GLY A 162 -9.79 -14.50 6.29
N TYR A 163 -10.90 -13.96 5.76
CA TYR A 163 -12.16 -13.79 6.50
C TYR A 163 -13.04 -15.06 6.45
N LEU A 164 -14.17 -15.05 7.14
CA LEU A 164 -14.93 -16.25 7.46
C LEU A 164 -15.29 -17.13 6.25
N LEU A 165 -15.71 -16.54 5.13
CA LEU A 165 -16.09 -17.30 3.94
C LEU A 165 -14.88 -17.88 3.21
N GLU A 166 -13.73 -17.20 3.18
CA GLU A 166 -12.48 -17.79 2.71
C GLU A 166 -12.03 -18.93 3.63
N GLN A 167 -12.11 -18.72 4.96
CA GLN A 167 -11.82 -19.78 5.94
C GLN A 167 -12.67 -21.03 5.72
N ALA A 168 -13.90 -20.88 5.21
CA ALA A 168 -14.77 -22.02 4.89
C ALA A 168 -14.25 -22.81 3.68
N VAL A 169 -13.73 -22.13 2.66
CA VAL A 169 -13.25 -22.72 1.40
C VAL A 169 -11.87 -23.34 1.55
N SER A 170 -10.94 -22.68 2.23
CA SER A 170 -9.55 -23.11 2.38
C SER A 170 -9.41 -24.38 3.21
N ALA A 171 -8.74 -25.40 2.68
CA ALA A 171 -8.43 -26.61 3.45
C ALA A 171 -7.38 -26.36 4.54
N PHE A 172 -6.64 -25.28 4.48
CA PHE A 172 -5.72 -24.85 5.53
C PHE A 172 -6.47 -24.42 6.80
N THR A 173 -7.55 -23.66 6.67
CA THR A 173 -8.32 -23.10 7.77
C THR A 173 -9.58 -23.90 8.12
N ASN A 174 -10.10 -24.71 7.18
CA ASN A 174 -11.26 -25.57 7.38
C ASN A 174 -10.84 -27.04 7.54
N ARG A 175 -10.60 -27.45 8.77
CA ARG A 175 -10.22 -28.82 9.14
C ARG A 175 -11.40 -29.64 9.68
N ARG A 176 -12.63 -29.28 9.32
CA ARG A 176 -13.87 -29.95 9.73
C ARG A 176 -14.02 -31.30 9.04
N THR A 177 -14.74 -32.21 9.70
CA THR A 177 -15.07 -33.55 9.19
C THR A 177 -16.58 -33.76 8.98
N ASP A 178 -17.39 -32.73 9.28
CA ASP A 178 -18.85 -32.78 9.16
C ASP A 178 -19.35 -32.35 7.74
N GLY A 179 -20.59 -31.87 7.65
CA GLY A 179 -21.23 -31.44 6.41
C GLY A 179 -20.67 -30.15 5.81
N TYR A 180 -19.76 -29.42 6.51
CA TYR A 180 -19.17 -28.15 6.10
C TYR A 180 -17.65 -28.22 5.89
N GLY A 181 -17.04 -29.42 5.91
CA GLY A 181 -15.60 -29.59 5.74
C GLY A 181 -15.19 -30.92 5.13
N GLY A 182 -13.88 -31.11 4.94
CA GLY A 182 -13.31 -32.28 4.26
C GLY A 182 -13.28 -32.10 2.74
N SER A 183 -14.22 -32.66 1.98
CA SER A 183 -14.24 -32.54 0.51
C SER A 183 -14.52 -31.10 0.06
N LEU A 184 -14.04 -30.75 -1.14
CA LEU A 184 -14.27 -29.41 -1.72
C LEU A 184 -15.78 -29.08 -1.74
N ALA A 185 -16.62 -29.96 -2.22
CA ALA A 185 -18.08 -29.75 -2.26
C ALA A 185 -18.69 -29.37 -0.91
N LYS A 186 -18.18 -29.96 0.19
CA LYS A 186 -18.61 -29.61 1.56
C LYS A 186 -18.05 -28.27 2.03
N ARG A 187 -16.81 -27.91 1.65
CA ARG A 187 -16.22 -26.61 1.97
C ARG A 187 -16.90 -25.47 1.21
N LEU A 188 -17.41 -25.71 0.01
CA LEU A 188 -18.17 -24.73 -0.79
C LEU A 188 -19.61 -24.53 -0.28
N ARG A 189 -20.10 -25.39 0.62
CA ARG A 189 -21.50 -25.36 1.08
C ARG A 189 -21.86 -24.02 1.74
N PHE A 190 -21.08 -23.57 2.72
CA PHE A 190 -21.41 -22.36 3.47
C PHE A 190 -21.38 -21.07 2.61
N PRO A 191 -20.36 -20.80 1.80
CA PRO A 191 -20.39 -19.67 0.86
C PRO A 191 -21.59 -19.70 -0.09
N THR A 192 -21.98 -20.89 -0.56
CA THR A 192 -23.14 -21.06 -1.44
C THR A 192 -24.47 -20.81 -0.70
N GLU A 193 -24.60 -21.26 0.54
CA GLU A 193 -25.76 -20.97 1.40
C GLU A 193 -25.90 -19.47 1.66
N VAL A 194 -24.79 -18.76 1.93
CA VAL A 194 -24.76 -17.29 2.09
C VAL A 194 -25.20 -16.59 0.81
N ALA A 195 -24.66 -16.98 -0.36
CA ALA A 195 -25.05 -16.38 -1.65
C ALA A 195 -26.55 -16.57 -1.93
N ARG A 196 -27.10 -17.75 -1.67
CA ARG A 196 -28.53 -18.03 -1.80
C ARG A 196 -29.39 -17.22 -0.83
N ALA A 197 -28.94 -17.06 0.43
CA ALA A 197 -29.65 -16.25 1.42
C ALA A 197 -29.69 -14.78 1.00
N VAL A 198 -28.58 -14.23 0.50
CA VAL A 198 -28.52 -12.88 -0.06
C VAL A 198 -29.44 -12.75 -1.27
N ARG A 199 -29.38 -13.68 -2.25
CA ARG A 199 -30.23 -13.67 -3.44
C ARG A 199 -31.72 -13.72 -3.08
N SER A 200 -32.09 -14.61 -2.15
CA SER A 200 -33.47 -14.71 -1.66
C SER A 200 -33.96 -13.41 -1.00
N ALA A 201 -33.07 -12.72 -0.28
CA ALA A 201 -33.41 -11.48 0.41
C ALA A 201 -33.57 -10.30 -0.57
N VAL A 202 -32.64 -10.10 -1.52
CA VAL A 202 -32.65 -8.92 -2.39
C VAL A 202 -33.48 -9.07 -3.66
N GLY A 203 -33.92 -10.29 -4.01
CA GLY A 203 -34.67 -10.61 -5.22
C GLY A 203 -33.79 -10.82 -6.45
N GLU A 204 -34.39 -11.25 -7.59
CA GLU A 204 -33.64 -11.70 -8.78
C GLU A 204 -32.88 -10.57 -9.48
N ASP A 205 -33.40 -9.35 -9.48
CA ASP A 205 -32.87 -8.23 -10.27
C ASP A 205 -31.70 -7.48 -9.60
N PHE A 206 -31.46 -7.68 -8.29
CA PHE A 206 -30.44 -6.94 -7.58
C PHE A 206 -29.06 -7.58 -7.76
N PRO A 207 -28.02 -6.85 -8.25
CA PRO A 207 -26.70 -7.39 -8.52
C PRO A 207 -25.98 -7.85 -7.25
N ILE A 208 -25.40 -9.05 -7.28
CA ILE A 208 -24.56 -9.61 -6.23
C ILE A 208 -23.16 -9.84 -6.78
N LEU A 209 -22.17 -9.21 -6.14
CA LEU A 209 -20.76 -9.40 -6.38
C LEU A 209 -20.17 -10.33 -5.30
N TYR A 210 -19.06 -10.99 -5.61
CA TYR A 210 -18.34 -11.81 -4.65
C TYR A 210 -16.83 -11.58 -4.79
N ARG A 211 -16.18 -11.14 -3.71
CA ARG A 211 -14.72 -11.03 -3.67
C ARG A 211 -14.12 -12.34 -3.19
N HIS A 212 -13.20 -12.91 -4.00
CA HIS A 212 -12.62 -14.23 -3.77
C HIS A 212 -11.07 -14.20 -3.76
N THR A 213 -10.46 -14.87 -2.78
CA THR A 213 -9.03 -15.22 -2.79
C THR A 213 -8.80 -16.39 -3.73
N SER A 214 -8.09 -16.14 -4.82
CA SER A 214 -7.89 -17.12 -5.89
C SER A 214 -6.70 -18.05 -5.66
N VAL A 215 -5.74 -17.64 -4.84
CA VAL A 215 -4.51 -18.38 -4.51
C VAL A 215 -4.08 -18.06 -3.09
N GLU A 216 -3.77 -19.10 -2.33
CA GLU A 216 -3.12 -19.03 -1.01
C GLU A 216 -1.77 -19.73 -1.06
N ASP A 217 -0.70 -19.00 -0.71
CA ASP A 217 0.64 -19.57 -0.46
C ASP A 217 0.78 -19.88 1.05
N VAL A 218 0.24 -21.02 1.46
CA VAL A 218 0.22 -21.45 2.86
C VAL A 218 1.31 -22.48 3.15
N PRO A 219 1.86 -22.51 4.41
CA PRO A 219 2.98 -23.40 4.76
C PRO A 219 2.74 -24.88 4.52
N THR A 220 1.48 -25.31 4.53
CA THR A 220 1.10 -26.73 4.37
C THR A 220 0.82 -27.12 2.92
N GLY A 221 0.84 -26.15 1.99
CA GLY A 221 0.59 -26.39 0.56
C GLY A 221 -0.83 -26.81 0.18
N ASN A 222 -1.80 -26.75 1.12
CA ASN A 222 -3.20 -27.11 0.90
C ASN A 222 -4.14 -25.92 0.94
N GLY A 223 -3.65 -24.73 0.57
CA GLY A 223 -4.44 -23.53 0.41
C GLY A 223 -5.37 -23.58 -0.81
N ILE A 224 -6.05 -22.47 -1.04
CA ILE A 224 -6.87 -22.28 -2.25
C ILE A 224 -5.95 -22.23 -3.47
N ASP A 225 -6.33 -22.97 -4.50
CA ASP A 225 -5.67 -23.03 -5.81
C ASP A 225 -6.64 -22.66 -6.94
N LEU A 226 -6.17 -22.72 -8.18
CA LEU A 226 -6.97 -22.39 -9.36
C LEU A 226 -8.19 -23.28 -9.52
N ASP A 227 -8.05 -24.60 -9.29
CA ASP A 227 -9.16 -25.55 -9.44
C ASP A 227 -10.26 -25.29 -8.41
N THR A 228 -9.87 -25.07 -7.15
CA THR A 228 -10.78 -24.65 -6.07
C THR A 228 -11.50 -23.36 -6.43
N THR A 229 -10.78 -22.38 -6.99
CA THR A 229 -11.31 -21.08 -7.40
C THR A 229 -12.34 -21.22 -8.50
N VAL A 230 -12.05 -22.00 -9.54
CA VAL A 230 -12.98 -22.23 -10.66
C VAL A 230 -14.26 -22.92 -10.19
N GLU A 231 -14.14 -23.97 -9.36
CA GLU A 231 -15.31 -24.69 -8.85
C GLU A 231 -16.17 -23.82 -7.90
N LEU A 232 -15.55 -22.97 -7.08
CA LEU A 232 -16.29 -22.01 -6.25
C LEU A 232 -17.04 -21.00 -7.12
N CYS A 233 -16.38 -20.41 -8.12
CA CYS A 233 -17.03 -19.43 -8.99
C CYS A 233 -18.20 -20.03 -9.76
N ARG A 234 -18.11 -21.29 -10.20
CA ARG A 234 -19.23 -22.02 -10.83
C ARG A 234 -20.41 -22.20 -9.86
N ALA A 235 -20.13 -22.72 -8.65
CA ALA A 235 -21.14 -22.94 -7.64
C ALA A 235 -21.84 -21.66 -7.19
N LEU A 236 -21.10 -20.56 -7.07
CA LEU A 236 -21.64 -19.24 -6.71
C LEU A 236 -22.41 -18.59 -7.86
N THR A 237 -21.99 -18.79 -9.11
CA THR A 237 -22.79 -18.37 -10.29
C THR A 237 -24.15 -19.06 -10.31
N ASP A 238 -24.19 -20.38 -10.03
CA ASP A 238 -25.43 -21.14 -9.91
C ASP A 238 -26.28 -20.72 -8.69
N ALA A 239 -25.66 -20.10 -7.68
CA ALA A 239 -26.33 -19.52 -6.52
C ALA A 239 -26.76 -18.05 -6.72
N GLY A 240 -26.55 -17.48 -7.92
CA GLY A 240 -27.03 -16.16 -8.30
C GLY A 240 -26.00 -15.01 -8.13
N VAL A 241 -24.70 -15.29 -8.00
CA VAL A 241 -23.65 -14.26 -8.05
C VAL A 241 -23.45 -13.80 -9.50
N ASN A 242 -23.37 -12.48 -9.69
CA ASN A 242 -23.34 -11.83 -11.00
C ASN A 242 -21.95 -11.30 -11.40
N ALA A 243 -21.05 -11.11 -10.45
CA ALA A 243 -19.66 -10.73 -10.74
C ALA A 243 -18.69 -11.21 -9.64
N PHE A 244 -17.43 -11.46 -10.04
CA PHE A 244 -16.36 -11.91 -9.16
C PHE A 244 -15.22 -10.90 -9.15
N ASP A 245 -14.85 -10.38 -7.97
CA ASP A 245 -13.59 -9.69 -7.73
C ASP A 245 -12.53 -10.73 -7.36
N ILE A 246 -11.62 -11.01 -8.30
CA ILE A 246 -10.57 -12.01 -8.14
C ILE A 246 -9.33 -11.35 -7.55
N THR A 247 -9.10 -11.61 -6.25
CA THR A 247 -7.90 -11.22 -5.52
C THR A 247 -7.08 -12.45 -5.13
N ALA A 248 -6.07 -12.31 -4.28
CA ALA A 248 -5.28 -13.44 -3.79
C ALA A 248 -4.69 -13.16 -2.41
N GLY A 249 -4.24 -14.20 -1.74
CA GLY A 249 -3.54 -14.13 -0.47
C GLY A 249 -4.45 -14.00 0.74
N MET A 250 -3.90 -14.45 1.85
CA MET A 250 -4.45 -14.33 3.20
C MET A 250 -3.37 -13.80 4.16
N GLN A 251 -3.59 -13.83 5.47
CA GLN A 251 -2.65 -13.29 6.46
C GLN A 251 -1.22 -13.85 6.37
N CYS A 252 -1.04 -15.14 6.15
CA CYS A 252 0.29 -15.74 6.08
C CYS A 252 1.00 -15.52 4.72
N CYS A 253 0.28 -15.01 3.72
CA CYS A 253 0.79 -14.61 2.40
C CYS A 253 0.20 -13.26 1.96
N PHE A 254 0.25 -12.30 2.85
CA PHE A 254 -0.37 -10.98 2.68
C PHE A 254 0.26 -10.18 1.53
N GLU A 255 1.51 -10.48 1.16
CA GLU A 255 2.19 -9.93 0.00
C GLU A 255 1.47 -10.22 -1.33
N LEU A 256 0.67 -11.28 -1.38
CA LEU A 256 -0.20 -11.56 -2.52
C LEU A 256 -1.48 -10.69 -2.51
N MET A 257 -1.99 -10.36 -1.33
CA MET A 257 -3.18 -9.53 -1.14
C MET A 257 -2.88 -8.06 -1.43
N THR A 258 -1.75 -7.57 -0.95
CA THR A 258 -1.29 -6.19 -1.16
C THR A 258 0.10 -6.15 -1.82
N PRO A 259 0.19 -6.55 -3.10
CA PRO A 259 1.47 -6.74 -3.78
C PRO A 259 2.30 -5.45 -3.79
N PRO A 260 3.56 -5.50 -3.28
CA PRO A 260 4.47 -4.35 -3.27
C PRO A 260 5.08 -4.08 -4.64
N THR A 261 5.92 -3.04 -4.72
CA THR A 261 6.52 -2.58 -5.99
C THR A 261 7.31 -3.66 -6.75
N CYS A 262 7.89 -4.62 -6.04
CA CYS A 262 8.67 -5.72 -6.65
C CYS A 262 7.82 -6.79 -7.36
N MET A 263 6.50 -6.81 -7.20
CA MET A 263 5.63 -7.73 -7.93
C MET A 263 5.19 -7.12 -9.27
N PRO A 264 4.96 -7.93 -10.31
CA PRO A 264 4.47 -7.43 -11.61
C PRO A 264 3.11 -6.75 -11.51
N LYS A 265 2.84 -5.76 -12.38
CA LYS A 265 1.51 -5.18 -12.55
C LYS A 265 0.56 -6.21 -13.16
N ALA A 266 -0.68 -6.26 -12.67
CA ALA A 266 -1.71 -7.24 -13.07
C ALA A 266 -1.25 -8.71 -12.91
N TRP A 267 -0.44 -9.01 -11.89
CA TRP A 267 0.19 -10.33 -11.69
C TRP A 267 -0.81 -11.49 -11.61
N ASN A 268 -2.05 -11.23 -11.16
CA ASN A 268 -3.13 -12.24 -11.00
C ASN A 268 -4.00 -12.38 -12.28
N ALA A 269 -3.59 -11.83 -13.41
CA ALA A 269 -4.38 -11.78 -14.63
C ALA A 269 -4.68 -13.16 -15.22
N ALA A 270 -3.73 -14.10 -15.15
CA ALA A 270 -3.92 -15.46 -15.64
C ALA A 270 -5.06 -16.20 -14.92
N THR A 271 -5.13 -16.05 -13.59
CA THR A 271 -6.21 -16.64 -12.78
C THR A 271 -7.57 -16.03 -13.11
N SER A 272 -7.64 -14.70 -13.26
CA SER A 272 -8.88 -14.02 -13.68
C SER A 272 -9.36 -14.48 -15.06
N ALA A 273 -8.46 -14.63 -16.02
CA ALA A 273 -8.77 -15.14 -17.36
C ALA A 273 -9.28 -16.58 -17.32
N ALA A 274 -8.68 -17.45 -16.49
CA ALA A 274 -9.15 -18.83 -16.33
C ALA A 274 -10.55 -18.91 -15.71
N VAL A 275 -10.82 -18.09 -14.69
CA VAL A 275 -12.18 -17.98 -14.11
C VAL A 275 -13.16 -17.50 -15.17
N LYS A 276 -12.82 -16.44 -15.92
CA LYS A 276 -13.69 -15.90 -16.98
C LYS A 276 -14.01 -16.94 -18.04
N GLN A 277 -13.02 -17.71 -18.46
CA GLN A 277 -13.22 -18.83 -19.39
C GLN A 277 -14.16 -19.90 -18.81
N ALA A 278 -14.02 -20.22 -17.53
CA ALA A 278 -14.76 -21.29 -16.86
C ALA A 278 -16.25 -20.96 -16.64
N ILE A 279 -16.58 -19.69 -16.35
CA ILE A 279 -17.95 -19.24 -16.08
C ILE A 279 -18.65 -18.67 -17.32
N GLY A 280 -17.89 -18.28 -18.36
CA GLY A 280 -18.41 -17.66 -19.58
C GLY A 280 -19.12 -16.33 -19.31
N ASP A 281 -20.17 -16.04 -20.06
CA ASP A 281 -20.96 -14.80 -19.95
C ASP A 281 -21.98 -14.79 -18.80
N ARG A 282 -22.07 -15.88 -18.02
CA ARG A 282 -23.05 -16.01 -16.93
C ARG A 282 -22.81 -15.03 -15.77
N ALA A 283 -21.55 -14.62 -15.58
CA ALA A 283 -21.15 -13.59 -14.61
C ALA A 283 -19.97 -12.80 -15.15
N ARG A 284 -19.68 -11.63 -14.55
CA ARG A 284 -18.53 -10.80 -14.92
C ARG A 284 -17.33 -11.08 -14.02
N VAL A 285 -16.12 -10.81 -14.54
CA VAL A 285 -14.87 -10.95 -13.79
C VAL A 285 -14.19 -9.60 -13.67
N MET A 286 -13.81 -9.26 -12.46
CA MET A 286 -13.00 -8.08 -12.12
C MET A 286 -11.63 -8.56 -11.65
N LEU A 287 -10.55 -7.91 -12.09
CA LEU A 287 -9.20 -8.26 -11.71
C LEU A 287 -8.66 -7.32 -10.64
N THR A 288 -8.29 -7.89 -9.49
CA THR A 288 -7.45 -7.24 -8.46
C THR A 288 -6.03 -7.83 -8.50
N GLY A 289 -5.00 -6.97 -8.63
CA GLY A 289 -3.60 -7.45 -8.64
C GLY A 289 -2.61 -6.38 -9.09
N ARG A 290 -2.35 -5.35 -8.27
CA ARG A 290 -1.41 -4.27 -8.58
C ARG A 290 -1.67 -3.58 -9.93
N ILE A 291 -2.92 -3.23 -10.21
CA ILE A 291 -3.27 -2.35 -11.31
C ILE A 291 -3.04 -0.91 -10.83
N SER A 292 -1.84 -0.39 -11.07
CA SER A 292 -1.36 0.89 -10.53
C SER A 292 -1.48 2.06 -11.49
N ASP A 293 -1.86 1.81 -12.75
CA ASP A 293 -2.05 2.81 -13.80
C ASP A 293 -3.18 2.43 -14.77
N ALA A 294 -3.71 3.41 -15.48
CA ALA A 294 -4.83 3.24 -16.37
C ALA A 294 -4.49 2.47 -17.65
N ASP A 295 -3.24 2.56 -18.15
CA ASP A 295 -2.82 1.80 -19.34
C ASP A 295 -2.80 0.29 -19.05
N THR A 296 -2.37 -0.11 -17.85
CA THR A 296 -2.47 -1.50 -17.38
C THR A 296 -3.93 -1.94 -17.24
N ALA A 297 -4.81 -1.07 -16.69
CA ALA A 297 -6.24 -1.36 -16.56
C ALA A 297 -6.91 -1.57 -17.92
N GLU A 298 -6.65 -0.70 -18.89
CA GLU A 298 -7.19 -0.85 -20.25
C GLU A 298 -6.66 -2.09 -20.95
N ARG A 299 -5.37 -2.39 -20.82
CA ARG A 299 -4.77 -3.61 -21.38
C ARG A 299 -5.45 -4.86 -20.86
N VAL A 300 -5.67 -4.98 -19.54
CA VAL A 300 -6.36 -6.12 -18.91
C VAL A 300 -7.75 -6.36 -19.54
N VAL A 301 -8.49 -5.29 -19.76
CA VAL A 301 -9.83 -5.37 -20.35
C VAL A 301 -9.78 -5.66 -21.85
N ARG A 302 -8.94 -4.95 -22.60
CA ARG A 302 -8.79 -5.10 -24.05
C ARG A 302 -8.34 -6.50 -24.44
N ASP A 303 -7.39 -7.07 -23.67
CA ASP A 303 -6.84 -8.40 -23.92
C ASP A 303 -7.76 -9.53 -23.40
N GLY A 304 -8.94 -9.17 -22.87
CA GLY A 304 -9.98 -10.11 -22.44
C GLY A 304 -9.67 -10.85 -21.13
N LEU A 305 -8.67 -10.40 -20.36
CA LEU A 305 -8.24 -11.04 -19.12
C LEU A 305 -9.24 -10.87 -17.97
N ALA A 306 -9.99 -9.77 -18.00
CA ALA A 306 -11.13 -9.49 -17.11
C ALA A 306 -12.13 -8.57 -17.81
N ASP A 307 -13.31 -8.39 -17.21
CA ASP A 307 -14.33 -7.45 -17.70
C ASP A 307 -14.14 -6.06 -17.09
N PHE A 308 -13.60 -5.99 -15.87
CA PHE A 308 -13.32 -4.76 -15.13
C PHE A 308 -11.92 -4.80 -14.50
N ALA A 309 -11.33 -3.64 -14.31
CA ALA A 309 -10.04 -3.45 -13.66
C ALA A 309 -10.22 -2.75 -12.31
N ILE A 310 -9.70 -3.38 -11.24
CA ILE A 310 -9.79 -2.87 -9.88
C ILE A 310 -8.52 -2.11 -9.52
N MET A 311 -8.67 -0.81 -9.23
CA MET A 311 -7.57 0.14 -9.03
C MET A 311 -7.58 0.73 -7.61
N GLY A 312 -7.32 -0.10 -6.58
CA GLY A 312 -7.40 0.36 -5.19
C GLY A 312 -6.43 1.50 -4.87
N ARG A 313 -5.15 1.17 -4.67
CA ARG A 313 -4.13 2.13 -4.24
C ARG A 313 -3.85 3.24 -5.27
N ALA A 314 -4.10 3.00 -6.56
CA ALA A 314 -4.01 4.04 -7.59
C ALA A 314 -5.04 5.15 -7.36
N LEU A 315 -6.28 4.80 -6.97
CA LEU A 315 -7.34 5.76 -6.65
C LEU A 315 -7.20 6.38 -5.24
N ILE A 316 -6.35 5.82 -4.37
CA ILE A 316 -5.89 6.51 -3.15
C ILE A 316 -4.85 7.58 -3.52
N ALA A 317 -3.92 7.27 -4.43
CA ALA A 317 -2.89 8.20 -4.87
C ALA A 317 -3.49 9.36 -5.68
N ASP A 318 -4.44 9.08 -6.56
CA ASP A 318 -5.13 10.09 -7.37
C ASP A 318 -6.61 9.77 -7.53
N SER A 319 -7.46 10.47 -6.79
CA SER A 319 -8.92 10.32 -6.86
C SER A 319 -9.50 10.67 -8.25
N HIS A 320 -8.82 11.54 -9.00
CA HIS A 320 -9.19 11.99 -10.35
C HIS A 320 -8.46 11.25 -11.48
N LEU A 321 -7.85 10.09 -11.19
CA LEU A 321 -7.09 9.32 -12.17
C LEU A 321 -7.88 9.04 -13.45
N VAL A 322 -9.15 8.62 -13.33
CA VAL A 322 -9.98 8.22 -14.48
C VAL A 322 -10.34 9.43 -15.35
N GLU A 323 -10.73 10.54 -14.73
CA GLU A 323 -11.02 11.79 -15.43
C GLU A 323 -9.78 12.33 -16.17
N LYS A 324 -8.63 12.41 -15.49
CA LYS A 324 -7.37 12.85 -16.09
C LYS A 324 -6.95 11.96 -17.25
N TYR A 325 -7.09 10.64 -17.09
CA TYR A 325 -6.78 9.69 -18.15
C TYR A 325 -7.67 9.88 -19.38
N ALA A 326 -8.99 9.96 -19.18
CA ALA A 326 -9.96 10.18 -20.25
C ALA A 326 -9.75 11.52 -20.99
N ALA A 327 -9.25 12.54 -20.27
CA ALA A 327 -8.90 13.86 -20.84
C ALA A 327 -7.50 13.89 -21.49
N GLY A 328 -6.75 12.77 -21.54
CA GLY A 328 -5.40 12.73 -22.08
C GLY A 328 -4.32 13.37 -21.20
N ARG A 329 -4.65 13.74 -19.96
CA ARG A 329 -3.76 14.40 -18.99
C ARG A 329 -2.99 13.40 -18.12
N LYS A 330 -2.39 12.39 -18.75
CA LYS A 330 -1.67 11.29 -18.06
C LYS A 330 -0.54 11.79 -17.15
N ASP A 331 0.17 12.83 -17.59
CA ASP A 331 1.30 13.41 -16.86
C ASP A 331 0.90 14.13 -15.57
N GLU A 332 -0.41 14.38 -15.37
CA GLU A 332 -0.95 14.97 -14.15
C GLU A 332 -1.36 13.93 -13.11
N ILE A 333 -1.38 12.65 -13.48
CA ILE A 333 -1.79 11.57 -12.58
C ILE A 333 -0.69 11.32 -11.54
N CYS A 334 -1.06 11.40 -10.26
CA CYS A 334 -0.18 11.00 -9.16
C CYS A 334 0.00 9.47 -9.17
N PRO A 335 1.23 8.95 -9.39
CA PRO A 335 1.43 7.52 -9.56
C PRO A 335 1.34 6.76 -8.24
N CYS A 336 0.74 5.58 -8.27
CA CYS A 336 0.86 4.62 -7.18
C CYS A 336 2.08 3.71 -7.42
N VAL A 337 3.13 3.88 -6.64
CA VAL A 337 4.35 3.06 -6.71
C VAL A 337 4.31 1.83 -5.80
N ALA A 338 3.16 1.51 -5.25
CA ALA A 338 2.94 0.37 -4.35
C ALA A 338 3.89 0.32 -3.13
N CYS A 339 4.26 1.48 -2.59
CA CYS A 339 5.16 1.62 -1.43
C CYS A 339 4.55 1.16 -0.09
N GLY A 340 3.22 1.08 0.02
CA GLY A 340 2.50 0.66 1.22
C GLY A 340 2.48 1.65 2.39
N GLN A 341 3.26 2.75 2.37
CA GLN A 341 3.55 3.56 3.55
C GLN A 341 2.30 4.21 4.20
N GLY A 342 1.51 4.97 3.43
CA GLY A 342 0.37 5.73 3.97
C GLY A 342 -0.97 5.00 3.90
N CYS A 343 -1.12 4.00 3.04
CA CYS A 343 -2.33 3.19 2.91
C CYS A 343 -2.26 1.95 3.82
N VAL A 344 -1.53 0.92 3.43
CA VAL A 344 -1.40 -0.34 4.20
C VAL A 344 -0.80 -0.07 5.59
N GLY A 345 0.30 0.67 5.67
CA GLY A 345 0.99 0.93 6.93
C GLY A 345 0.19 1.80 7.92
N ASN A 346 -0.79 2.58 7.46
CA ASN A 346 -1.73 3.28 8.34
C ASN A 346 -2.87 2.34 8.76
N ALA A 347 -3.43 1.56 7.83
CA ALA A 347 -4.47 0.60 8.14
C ALA A 347 -4.01 -0.45 9.18
N ASP A 348 -2.76 -0.93 9.09
CA ASP A 348 -2.16 -1.82 10.10
C ASP A 348 -2.05 -1.20 11.49
N LYS A 349 -2.00 0.13 11.58
CA LYS A 349 -1.96 0.89 12.84
C LYS A 349 -3.33 1.35 13.31
N MET A 350 -4.42 0.97 12.62
CA MET A 350 -5.79 1.44 12.88
C MET A 350 -5.91 2.97 12.89
N ILE A 351 -5.25 3.62 11.94
CA ILE A 351 -5.35 5.08 11.70
C ILE A 351 -5.76 5.35 10.25
N PRO A 352 -6.45 6.47 10.00
CA PRO A 352 -6.96 6.78 8.67
C PRO A 352 -5.91 6.73 7.57
N ILE A 353 -6.26 6.08 6.47
CA ILE A 353 -5.37 5.95 5.32
C ILE A 353 -5.06 7.29 4.66
N THR A 354 -3.87 7.36 4.04
CA THR A 354 -3.41 8.46 3.20
C THR A 354 -2.50 7.91 2.08
N CYS A 355 -1.95 8.79 1.24
CA CYS A 355 -0.96 8.42 0.24
C CYS A 355 0.40 9.08 0.53
N ALA A 356 1.49 8.34 0.35
CA ALA A 356 2.84 8.88 0.52
C ALA A 356 3.16 10.04 -0.43
N LEU A 357 2.56 10.06 -1.64
CA LEU A 357 2.81 11.07 -2.66
C LEU A 357 1.72 12.15 -2.76
N ASN A 358 0.55 11.88 -2.18
CA ASN A 358 -0.57 12.81 -2.19
C ASN A 358 -0.99 13.16 -0.75
N PRO A 359 -0.48 14.25 -0.18
CA PRO A 359 -0.82 14.70 1.18
C PRO A 359 -2.29 15.09 1.37
N LEU A 360 -3.05 15.31 0.29
CA LEU A 360 -4.49 15.62 0.34
C LEU A 360 -5.36 14.37 0.50
N SER A 361 -4.85 13.19 0.13
CA SER A 361 -5.60 11.95 0.24
C SER A 361 -5.96 11.63 1.70
N GLY A 362 -7.25 11.46 1.98
CA GLY A 362 -7.81 11.29 3.32
C GLY A 362 -8.02 12.61 4.09
N ARG A 363 -7.80 13.76 3.43
CA ARG A 363 -8.04 15.12 3.95
C ARG A 363 -9.09 15.90 3.16
N GLU A 364 -9.91 15.22 2.37
CA GLU A 364 -10.86 15.82 1.43
C GLU A 364 -11.81 16.83 2.10
N VAL A 365 -12.15 16.64 3.40
CA VAL A 365 -12.95 17.59 4.19
C VAL A 365 -12.14 18.78 4.66
N SER A 366 -10.99 18.51 5.29
CA SER A 366 -10.20 19.57 5.95
C SER A 366 -9.37 20.38 4.96
N MET A 367 -9.06 19.82 3.81
CA MET A 367 -8.25 20.45 2.77
C MET A 367 -8.64 19.92 1.38
N PRO A 368 -9.78 20.35 0.82
CA PRO A 368 -10.24 19.87 -0.49
C PRO A 368 -9.32 20.31 -1.64
N ALA A 369 -8.53 21.36 -1.44
CA ALA A 369 -7.52 21.85 -2.37
C ALA A 369 -6.43 22.63 -1.62
N VAL A 370 -5.28 22.83 -2.25
CA VAL A 370 -4.21 23.69 -1.72
C VAL A 370 -4.72 25.13 -1.64
N PRO A 371 -4.77 25.76 -0.44
CA PRO A 371 -5.28 27.13 -0.30
C PRO A 371 -4.31 28.15 -0.90
N LYS A 372 -4.84 29.17 -1.56
CA LYS A 372 -4.04 30.30 -2.05
C LYS A 372 -3.47 31.10 -0.88
N ALA A 373 -2.26 31.62 -1.04
CA ALA A 373 -1.66 32.55 -0.08
C ALA A 373 -2.36 33.92 -0.15
N GLU A 374 -2.57 34.54 1.01
CA GLU A 374 -3.12 35.91 1.07
C GLU A 374 -2.14 36.93 0.45
N THR A 375 -0.85 36.72 0.70
CA THR A 375 0.23 37.55 0.17
C THR A 375 1.25 36.69 -0.56
N PRO A 376 1.40 36.81 -1.88
CA PRO A 376 2.46 36.16 -2.63
C PRO A 376 3.85 36.56 -2.13
N ARG A 377 4.77 35.60 -2.07
CA ARG A 377 6.16 35.76 -1.63
C ARG A 377 7.10 35.20 -2.67
N ARG A 378 8.36 35.65 -2.64
CA ARG A 378 9.46 35.00 -3.34
C ARG A 378 10.08 33.96 -2.43
N VAL A 379 10.03 32.70 -2.86
CA VAL A 379 10.49 31.55 -2.06
C VAL A 379 11.66 30.88 -2.75
N ALA A 380 12.78 30.76 -2.05
CA ALA A 380 13.90 29.95 -2.47
C ALA A 380 13.78 28.54 -1.88
N VAL A 381 13.87 27.50 -2.72
CA VAL A 381 13.90 26.10 -2.28
C VAL A 381 15.25 25.51 -2.63
N VAL A 382 15.92 24.86 -1.70
CA VAL A 382 17.24 24.25 -1.89
C VAL A 382 17.14 22.75 -1.87
N GLY A 383 17.43 22.09 -3.00
CA GLY A 383 17.38 20.65 -3.20
C GLY A 383 16.15 20.17 -3.96
N ALA A 384 16.36 19.41 -5.05
CA ALA A 384 15.33 18.83 -5.91
C ALA A 384 15.02 17.35 -5.58
N GLY A 385 15.17 16.96 -4.32
CA GLY A 385 14.65 15.69 -3.79
C GLY A 385 13.14 15.76 -3.55
N PRO A 386 12.48 14.65 -3.10
CA PRO A 386 11.02 14.61 -2.94
C PRO A 386 10.45 15.71 -2.05
N ALA A 387 11.14 16.05 -0.95
CA ALA A 387 10.71 17.10 -0.03
C ALA A 387 10.75 18.48 -0.68
N GLY A 388 11.86 18.82 -1.34
CA GLY A 388 12.02 20.14 -2.00
C GLY A 388 11.10 20.29 -3.20
N LEU A 389 10.95 19.25 -4.03
CA LEU A 389 10.03 19.28 -5.18
C LEU A 389 8.56 19.46 -4.74
N MET A 390 8.12 18.77 -3.68
CA MET A 390 6.77 18.94 -3.15
C MET A 390 6.60 20.31 -2.52
N ALA A 391 7.58 20.80 -1.75
CA ALA A 391 7.54 22.14 -1.16
C ALA A 391 7.44 23.23 -2.26
N ALA A 392 8.28 23.14 -3.29
CA ALA A 392 8.29 24.07 -4.41
C ALA A 392 6.95 24.06 -5.17
N ALA A 393 6.44 22.86 -5.50
CA ALA A 393 5.16 22.71 -6.18
C ALA A 393 4.01 23.32 -5.35
N THR A 394 3.94 23.01 -4.06
CA THR A 394 2.89 23.49 -3.17
C THR A 394 2.97 25.01 -2.98
N ALA A 395 4.16 25.56 -2.78
CA ALA A 395 4.34 27.02 -2.65
C ALA A 395 3.91 27.74 -3.95
N ALA A 396 4.27 27.23 -5.12
CA ALA A 396 3.86 27.79 -6.41
C ALA A 396 2.34 27.64 -6.64
N GLU A 397 1.73 26.51 -6.29
CA GLU A 397 0.27 26.30 -6.31
C GLU A 397 -0.45 27.30 -5.40
N ARG A 398 0.16 27.74 -4.31
CA ARG A 398 -0.38 28.80 -3.44
C ARG A 398 -0.27 30.20 -4.04
N GLY A 399 0.51 30.37 -5.11
CA GLY A 399 0.69 31.66 -5.80
C GLY A 399 1.99 32.37 -5.47
N HIS A 400 2.94 31.73 -4.79
CA HIS A 400 4.27 32.26 -4.55
C HIS A 400 5.15 32.21 -5.81
N GLU A 401 6.11 33.13 -5.96
CA GLU A 401 7.21 33.05 -6.94
C GLU A 401 8.27 32.09 -6.37
N VAL A 402 8.50 30.95 -7.03
CA VAL A 402 9.39 29.90 -6.48
C VAL A 402 10.59 29.67 -7.38
N ILE A 403 11.78 29.73 -6.79
CA ILE A 403 13.05 29.39 -7.43
C ILE A 403 13.64 28.19 -6.68
N LEU A 404 13.88 27.06 -7.38
CA LEU A 404 14.49 25.88 -6.81
C LEU A 404 15.92 25.72 -7.32
N LEU A 405 16.87 25.61 -6.37
CA LEU A 405 18.29 25.37 -6.61
C LEU A 405 18.63 23.90 -6.36
N GLU A 406 19.34 23.27 -7.30
CA GLU A 406 19.80 21.88 -7.18
C GLU A 406 21.26 21.76 -7.64
N ARG A 407 22.12 21.19 -6.79
CA ARG A 407 23.55 21.03 -7.07
C ARG A 407 23.86 20.08 -8.22
N SER A 408 23.03 19.04 -8.39
CA SER A 408 23.16 18.09 -9.51
C SER A 408 22.54 18.62 -10.80
N ASP A 409 22.82 17.95 -11.89
CA ASP A 409 22.29 18.26 -13.23
C ASP A 409 20.85 17.76 -13.43
N ARG A 410 20.26 17.09 -12.41
CA ARG A 410 18.94 16.44 -12.49
C ARG A 410 18.21 16.46 -11.14
N HIS A 411 16.89 16.31 -11.23
CA HIS A 411 16.02 16.14 -10.07
C HIS A 411 16.07 14.72 -9.47
N GLY A 412 15.45 14.53 -8.30
CA GLY A 412 15.17 13.24 -7.70
C GLY A 412 15.94 12.95 -6.41
N GLY A 413 17.12 13.55 -6.22
CA GLY A 413 17.93 13.34 -5.02
C GLY A 413 18.15 11.84 -4.74
N GLN A 414 17.91 11.41 -3.51
CA GLN A 414 18.12 10.01 -3.09
C GLN A 414 17.17 9.00 -3.76
N ILE A 415 16.06 9.41 -4.38
CA ILE A 415 15.20 8.50 -5.16
C ILE A 415 15.99 7.88 -6.32
N ASN A 416 16.91 8.64 -6.92
CA ASN A 416 17.75 8.14 -8.00
C ASN A 416 18.60 6.93 -7.58
N LEU A 417 19.06 6.90 -6.32
CA LEU A 417 19.78 5.76 -5.74
C LEU A 417 18.83 4.65 -5.28
N ALA A 418 17.72 5.01 -4.66
CA ALA A 418 16.72 4.05 -4.19
C ALA A 418 16.08 3.23 -5.32
N ALA A 419 16.11 3.72 -6.56
CA ALA A 419 15.59 3.04 -7.74
C ALA A 419 16.63 2.15 -8.47
N VAL A 420 17.87 2.07 -7.98
CA VAL A 420 18.94 1.25 -8.60
C VAL A 420 18.83 -0.23 -8.26
N PRO A 421 18.50 -0.64 -7.00
CA PRO A 421 18.33 -2.06 -6.69
C PRO A 421 17.24 -2.73 -7.53
N PRO A 422 17.32 -4.07 -7.74
CA PRO A 422 16.34 -4.79 -8.55
C PRO A 422 14.89 -4.56 -8.12
N HIS A 423 13.98 -4.55 -9.08
CA HIS A 423 12.52 -4.46 -8.86
C HIS A 423 12.03 -3.12 -8.26
N LYS A 424 12.79 -2.05 -8.39
CA LYS A 424 12.48 -0.73 -7.83
C LYS A 424 12.30 0.39 -8.86
N ASP A 425 12.22 0.05 -10.14
CA ASP A 425 12.12 1.02 -11.25
C ASP A 425 10.95 2.00 -11.09
N ASP A 426 9.81 1.54 -10.56
CA ASP A 426 8.63 2.39 -10.33
C ASP A 426 8.90 3.55 -9.36
N LEU A 427 9.96 3.51 -8.55
CA LEU A 427 10.32 4.63 -7.66
C LEU A 427 10.72 5.88 -8.44
N ARG A 428 11.24 5.75 -9.67
CA ARG A 428 11.56 6.89 -10.54
C ARG A 428 10.33 7.75 -10.84
N LEU A 429 9.16 7.12 -10.93
CA LEU A 429 7.89 7.81 -11.14
C LEU A 429 7.60 8.88 -10.08
N ILE A 430 8.15 8.72 -8.86
CA ILE A 430 7.98 9.69 -7.75
C ILE A 430 8.60 11.03 -8.13
N SER A 431 9.90 11.02 -8.43
CA SER A 431 10.64 12.24 -8.75
C SER A 431 10.14 12.87 -10.05
N ASP A 432 9.83 12.05 -11.05
CA ASP A 432 9.32 12.53 -12.34
C ASP A 432 7.96 13.23 -12.19
N TYR A 433 7.06 12.64 -11.40
CA TYR A 433 5.75 13.24 -11.12
C TYR A 433 5.89 14.55 -10.35
N LEU A 434 6.67 14.57 -9.27
CA LEU A 434 6.86 15.76 -8.44
C LEU A 434 7.53 16.90 -9.23
N TYR A 435 8.51 16.57 -10.06
CA TYR A 435 9.16 17.54 -10.95
C TYR A 435 8.16 18.14 -11.95
N ARG A 436 7.39 17.29 -12.68
CA ARG A 436 6.35 17.77 -13.61
C ARG A 436 5.27 18.58 -12.88
N LYS A 437 4.88 18.19 -11.66
CA LYS A 437 3.94 18.95 -10.83
C LYS A 437 4.48 20.36 -10.54
N ALA A 438 5.73 20.46 -10.13
CA ALA A 438 6.39 21.75 -9.85
C ALA A 438 6.56 22.59 -11.12
N GLN A 439 6.91 21.99 -12.26
CA GLN A 439 6.99 22.68 -13.56
C GLN A 439 5.63 23.28 -13.96
N ARG A 440 4.54 22.50 -13.87
CA ARG A 440 3.19 22.99 -14.20
C ARG A 440 2.74 24.13 -13.28
N ALA A 441 3.19 24.11 -12.02
CA ALA A 441 2.92 25.17 -11.05
C ALA A 441 3.73 26.46 -11.32
N GLY A 442 4.72 26.42 -12.23
CA GLY A 442 5.52 27.59 -12.60
C GLY A 442 6.82 27.77 -11.81
N VAL A 443 7.33 26.71 -11.16
CA VAL A 443 8.62 26.77 -10.46
C VAL A 443 9.77 26.99 -11.43
N ALA A 444 10.65 27.96 -11.12
CA ALA A 444 11.90 28.19 -11.86
C ALA A 444 13.01 27.29 -11.30
N PHE A 445 13.60 26.43 -12.15
CA PHE A 445 14.66 25.50 -11.75
C PHE A 445 16.04 26.00 -12.14
N ARG A 446 17.01 25.86 -11.23
CA ARG A 446 18.44 26.08 -11.46
C ARG A 446 19.20 24.81 -11.07
N PHE A 447 19.46 23.95 -12.05
CA PHE A 447 20.30 22.77 -11.92
C PHE A 447 21.78 23.10 -12.02
N SER A 448 22.66 22.19 -11.58
CA SER A 448 24.11 22.38 -11.50
C SER A 448 24.49 23.67 -10.74
N CYS A 449 23.68 23.98 -9.72
CA CYS A 449 23.77 25.18 -8.92
C CYS A 449 23.85 24.80 -7.43
N GLU A 450 25.04 24.80 -6.88
CA GLU A 450 25.24 24.61 -5.44
C GLU A 450 24.82 25.88 -4.69
N ALA A 451 23.91 25.72 -3.76
CA ALA A 451 23.41 26.83 -2.97
C ALA A 451 24.41 27.20 -1.85
N THR A 452 24.72 28.48 -1.74
CA THR A 452 25.48 29.10 -0.64
C THR A 452 24.66 30.22 -0.03
N PRO A 453 24.99 30.72 1.17
CA PRO A 453 24.33 31.88 1.75
C PRO A 453 24.33 33.11 0.80
N GLU A 454 25.41 33.32 0.05
CA GLU A 454 25.55 34.41 -0.91
C GLU A 454 24.59 34.23 -2.09
N SER A 455 24.62 33.05 -2.73
CA SER A 455 23.77 32.76 -3.91
C SER A 455 22.27 32.79 -3.60
N VAL A 456 21.89 32.37 -2.38
CA VAL A 456 20.50 32.48 -1.90
C VAL A 456 20.12 33.93 -1.60
N ARG A 457 21.00 34.71 -0.97
CA ARG A 457 20.77 36.13 -0.68
C ARG A 457 20.56 36.97 -1.96
N GLU A 458 21.30 36.66 -3.03
CA GLU A 458 21.16 37.32 -4.35
C GLU A 458 19.76 37.16 -4.95
N LEU A 459 19.03 36.08 -4.58
CA LEU A 459 17.64 35.88 -4.99
C LEU A 459 16.66 36.81 -4.26
N SER A 460 17.10 37.47 -3.18
CA SER A 460 16.26 38.30 -2.31
C SER A 460 14.96 37.60 -1.89
N PRO A 461 15.02 36.40 -1.28
CA PRO A 461 13.84 35.63 -0.93
C PRO A 461 13.14 36.20 0.31
N ASP A 462 11.81 36.11 0.33
CA ASP A 462 10.98 36.40 1.51
C ASP A 462 10.92 35.18 2.47
N ALA A 463 11.25 33.99 1.97
CA ALA A 463 11.36 32.76 2.75
C ALA A 463 12.24 31.72 2.04
N VAL A 464 12.87 30.83 2.83
CA VAL A 464 13.74 29.76 2.32
C VAL A 464 13.29 28.41 2.86
N ILE A 465 13.20 27.39 2.00
CA ILE A 465 12.98 25.99 2.37
C ILE A 465 14.22 25.18 1.99
N VAL A 466 14.86 24.54 2.99
CA VAL A 466 16.08 23.75 2.82
C VAL A 466 15.73 22.27 2.84
N ALA A 467 16.03 21.55 1.76
CA ALA A 467 15.76 20.13 1.54
C ALA A 467 17.02 19.39 1.04
N THR A 468 18.17 19.67 1.64
CA THR A 468 19.50 19.15 1.26
C THR A 468 19.67 17.65 1.48
N GLY A 469 18.74 17.01 2.22
CA GLY A 469 18.73 15.56 2.41
C GLY A 469 19.60 15.08 3.57
N SER A 470 20.30 13.96 3.40
CA SER A 470 21.10 13.32 4.43
C SER A 470 22.42 12.78 3.89
N LEU A 471 23.39 12.62 4.79
CA LEU A 471 24.70 12.04 4.54
C LEU A 471 24.83 10.67 5.20
N PRO A 472 25.56 9.71 4.61
CA PRO A 472 25.82 8.41 5.23
C PRO A 472 26.60 8.59 6.55
N VAL A 473 26.29 7.74 7.53
CA VAL A 473 27.08 7.62 8.75
C VAL A 473 28.23 6.66 8.48
N ILE A 474 29.47 7.13 8.69
CA ILE A 474 30.67 6.29 8.66
C ILE A 474 31.15 6.11 10.10
N PRO A 475 30.99 4.92 10.70
CA PRO A 475 31.44 4.66 12.07
C PRO A 475 32.95 4.77 12.21
N HIS A 476 33.41 5.16 13.38
CA HIS A 476 34.85 5.34 13.66
C HIS A 476 35.67 4.05 13.44
N PHE A 477 35.07 2.87 13.69
CA PHE A 477 35.75 1.60 13.47
C PHE A 477 36.00 1.28 11.97
N CYS A 478 35.37 2.03 11.05
CA CYS A 478 35.66 1.93 9.60
C CYS A 478 36.89 2.75 9.19
N ALA A 479 37.44 3.58 10.06
CA ALA A 479 38.58 4.48 9.72
C ALA A 479 39.88 3.73 9.34
N SER A 480 40.06 2.50 9.82
CA SER A 480 41.20 1.62 9.50
C SER A 480 40.93 0.65 8.33
N ALA A 481 39.70 0.61 7.80
CA ALA A 481 39.28 -0.31 6.75
C ALA A 481 39.85 0.13 5.37
N ALA A 482 40.61 -0.74 4.73
CA ALA A 482 41.13 -0.48 3.40
C ALA A 482 39.98 -0.57 2.36
N GLY A 483 39.65 0.55 1.70
CA GLY A 483 38.66 0.55 0.62
C GLY A 483 37.21 0.38 1.09
N ALA A 484 36.86 0.83 2.30
CA ALA A 484 35.47 0.90 2.72
C ALA A 484 34.71 1.96 1.89
N VAL A 485 33.58 1.56 1.32
CA VAL A 485 32.70 2.41 0.51
C VAL A 485 31.31 2.45 1.13
N THR A 486 30.57 3.52 0.90
CA THR A 486 29.18 3.58 1.38
C THR A 486 28.23 2.84 0.44
N ALA A 487 27.05 2.44 0.92
CA ALA A 487 25.99 1.90 0.07
C ALA A 487 25.59 2.91 -1.02
N GLN A 488 25.65 4.22 -0.73
CA GLN A 488 25.37 5.27 -1.70
C GLN A 488 26.43 5.30 -2.83
N ASP A 489 27.70 5.10 -2.52
CA ASP A 489 28.77 5.01 -3.54
C ASP A 489 28.54 3.83 -4.47
N ILE A 490 28.23 2.65 -3.92
CA ILE A 490 27.90 1.45 -4.70
C ILE A 490 26.72 1.69 -5.63
N LEU A 491 25.63 2.26 -5.11
CA LEU A 491 24.44 2.56 -5.90
C LEU A 491 24.64 3.73 -6.89
N SER A 492 25.70 4.52 -6.70
CA SER A 492 26.17 5.55 -7.64
C SER A 492 27.10 5.01 -8.72
N GLY A 493 27.49 3.72 -8.64
CA GLY A 493 28.31 3.06 -9.66
C GLY A 493 29.75 2.78 -9.23
N ALA A 494 30.10 2.94 -7.94
CA ALA A 494 31.41 2.50 -7.46
C ALA A 494 31.55 0.97 -7.58
N GLU A 495 32.76 0.53 -7.97
CA GLU A 495 33.04 -0.90 -8.11
C GLU A 495 33.22 -1.58 -6.76
N ALA A 496 32.79 -2.83 -6.67
CA ALA A 496 33.03 -3.71 -5.53
C ALA A 496 33.76 -4.98 -6.00
N GLY A 497 34.58 -5.58 -5.12
CA GLY A 497 35.26 -6.85 -5.36
C GLY A 497 34.28 -8.04 -5.44
N LYS A 498 34.82 -9.27 -5.45
CA LYS A 498 34.03 -10.50 -5.55
C LYS A 498 33.36 -10.87 -4.21
N ASN A 499 34.06 -10.66 -3.11
CA ASN A 499 33.59 -11.01 -1.76
C ASN A 499 33.29 -9.72 -1.00
N VAL A 500 32.01 -9.47 -0.76
CA VAL A 500 31.56 -8.21 -0.16
C VAL A 500 30.94 -8.44 1.21
N LEU A 501 31.34 -7.64 2.18
CA LEU A 501 30.67 -7.55 3.47
C LEU A 501 29.86 -6.24 3.54
N VAL A 502 28.57 -6.34 3.78
CA VAL A 502 27.67 -5.20 4.02
C VAL A 502 27.51 -5.03 5.53
N LEU A 503 27.91 -3.87 6.03
CA LEU A 503 27.83 -3.47 7.44
C LEU A 503 26.51 -2.72 7.65
N GLY A 504 25.55 -3.38 8.32
CA GLY A 504 24.19 -2.91 8.52
C GLY A 504 23.18 -3.59 7.59
N GLY A 505 22.20 -4.27 8.20
CA GLY A 505 21.11 -4.99 7.53
C GLY A 505 19.78 -4.25 7.61
N GLY A 506 19.80 -2.91 7.67
CA GLY A 506 18.62 -2.08 7.47
C GLY A 506 18.13 -2.12 6.01
N LEU A 507 17.12 -1.29 5.68
CA LEU A 507 16.55 -1.22 4.34
C LEU A 507 17.61 -1.06 3.24
N ILE A 508 18.46 -0.03 3.34
CA ILE A 508 19.49 0.29 2.35
C ILE A 508 20.51 -0.84 2.22
N GLY A 509 20.97 -1.40 3.36
CA GLY A 509 21.97 -2.47 3.37
C GLY A 509 21.46 -3.75 2.71
N CYS A 510 20.23 -4.18 3.01
CA CYS A 510 19.64 -5.36 2.39
C CYS A 510 19.41 -5.18 0.88
N GLU A 511 18.95 -4.01 0.43
CA GLU A 511 18.75 -3.71 -0.99
C GLU A 511 20.07 -3.60 -1.76
N THR A 512 21.10 -3.02 -1.14
CA THR A 512 22.46 -2.98 -1.72
C THR A 512 23.08 -4.38 -1.80
N ALA A 513 22.84 -5.22 -0.78
CA ALA A 513 23.28 -6.62 -0.80
C ALA A 513 22.60 -7.42 -1.91
N GLU A 514 21.29 -7.27 -2.12
CA GLU A 514 20.55 -7.86 -3.24
C GLU A 514 21.12 -7.40 -4.58
N TYR A 515 21.37 -6.09 -4.74
CA TYR A 515 21.94 -5.51 -5.96
C TYR A 515 23.31 -6.11 -6.30
N LEU A 516 24.21 -6.24 -5.33
CA LEU A 516 25.55 -6.81 -5.50
C LEU A 516 25.49 -8.32 -5.79
N ALA A 517 24.65 -9.06 -5.09
CA ALA A 517 24.48 -10.50 -5.31
C ALA A 517 23.87 -10.81 -6.69
N ALA A 518 22.93 -9.98 -7.16
CA ALA A 518 22.37 -10.10 -8.52
C ALA A 518 23.42 -9.88 -9.62
N GLN A 519 24.55 -9.20 -9.31
CA GLN A 519 25.72 -9.05 -10.20
C GLN A 519 26.74 -10.21 -10.07
N GLY A 520 26.41 -11.27 -9.30
CA GLY A 520 27.27 -12.44 -9.14
C GLY A 520 28.35 -12.31 -8.07
N ARG A 521 28.22 -11.34 -7.14
CA ARG A 521 29.15 -11.20 -6.02
C ARG A 521 28.72 -12.08 -4.84
N SER A 522 29.70 -12.61 -4.08
CA SER A 522 29.46 -13.29 -2.81
C SER A 522 29.25 -12.24 -1.73
N VAL A 523 28.06 -12.20 -1.13
CA VAL A 523 27.68 -11.14 -0.18
C VAL A 523 27.38 -11.70 1.20
N THR A 524 27.95 -11.10 2.24
CA THR A 524 27.58 -11.31 3.64
C THR A 524 27.01 -10.01 4.20
N VAL A 525 25.89 -10.09 4.93
CA VAL A 525 25.28 -8.95 5.62
C VAL A 525 25.38 -9.16 7.13
N VAL A 526 25.97 -8.20 7.86
CA VAL A 526 26.04 -8.20 9.33
C VAL A 526 25.10 -7.12 9.86
N GLU A 527 24.21 -7.51 10.79
CA GLU A 527 23.22 -6.63 11.42
C GLU A 527 23.18 -6.87 12.92
N MET A 528 23.26 -5.79 13.71
CA MET A 528 23.24 -5.87 15.17
C MET A 528 21.85 -6.21 15.74
N LEU A 529 20.80 -5.80 15.06
CA LEU A 529 19.42 -6.12 15.44
C LEU A 529 19.07 -7.57 15.07
N PRO A 530 18.14 -8.20 15.80
CA PRO A 530 17.70 -9.57 15.48
C PRO A 530 16.90 -9.69 14.19
N GLN A 531 16.49 -8.57 13.60
CA GLN A 531 15.66 -8.52 12.40
C GLN A 531 16.31 -7.66 11.30
N LEU A 532 16.42 -8.21 10.09
CA LEU A 532 16.86 -7.51 8.90
C LEU A 532 15.73 -6.66 8.31
N ALA A 533 16.06 -5.54 7.67
CA ALA A 533 15.14 -4.61 7.01
C ALA A 533 13.89 -4.28 7.86
N LYS A 534 14.07 -4.10 9.19
CA LYS A 534 12.98 -3.90 10.16
C LYS A 534 12.07 -2.71 9.80
N ASP A 535 12.62 -1.68 9.18
CA ASP A 535 11.89 -0.45 8.83
C ASP A 535 11.16 -0.54 7.49
N MET A 536 11.31 -1.65 6.75
CA MET A 536 10.61 -1.87 5.49
C MET A 536 9.14 -2.23 5.75
N GLU A 537 8.25 -1.83 4.81
CA GLU A 537 6.88 -2.34 4.79
C GLU A 537 6.92 -3.86 4.68
N TRP A 538 6.12 -4.55 5.48
CA TRP A 538 6.35 -5.98 5.75
C TRP A 538 6.14 -6.90 4.53
N CYS A 539 5.21 -6.57 3.60
CA CYS A 539 5.04 -7.36 2.36
C CYS A 539 6.30 -7.29 1.49
N ALA A 540 6.84 -6.10 1.32
CA ALA A 540 8.08 -5.88 0.57
C ALA A 540 9.26 -6.56 1.27
N ARG A 541 9.30 -6.51 2.61
CA ARG A 541 10.34 -7.14 3.43
C ARG A 541 10.36 -8.66 3.27
N VAL A 542 9.21 -9.32 3.36
CA VAL A 542 9.11 -10.78 3.19
C VAL A 542 9.66 -11.20 1.83
N LEU A 543 9.26 -10.53 0.75
CA LEU A 543 9.72 -10.83 -0.60
C LEU A 543 11.21 -10.53 -0.78
N LEU A 544 11.74 -9.44 -0.21
CA LEU A 544 13.17 -9.12 -0.24
C LEU A 544 13.99 -10.23 0.44
N LEU A 545 13.60 -10.64 1.64
CA LEU A 545 14.33 -11.69 2.37
C LEU A 545 14.28 -13.05 1.66
N ARG A 546 13.16 -13.40 1.01
CA ARG A 546 13.06 -14.60 0.16
C ARG A 546 14.03 -14.52 -1.04
N ARG A 547 14.12 -13.38 -1.73
CA ARG A 547 15.06 -13.19 -2.84
C ARG A 547 16.51 -13.20 -2.38
N MET A 548 16.83 -12.54 -1.25
CA MET A 548 18.18 -12.59 -0.66
C MET A 548 18.61 -14.02 -0.34
N ALA A 549 17.71 -14.84 0.21
CA ALA A 549 17.96 -16.25 0.48
C ALA A 549 18.20 -17.05 -0.82
N SER A 550 17.39 -16.81 -1.87
CA SER A 550 17.55 -17.48 -3.16
C SER A 550 18.85 -17.10 -3.90
N LEU A 551 19.36 -15.89 -3.65
CA LEU A 551 20.66 -15.42 -4.16
C LEU A 551 21.85 -15.94 -3.34
N GLY A 552 21.63 -16.71 -2.27
CA GLY A 552 22.67 -17.26 -1.42
C GLY A 552 23.40 -16.22 -0.55
N ILE A 553 22.79 -15.08 -0.26
CA ILE A 553 23.39 -14.05 0.61
C ILE A 553 23.50 -14.60 2.04
N ASN A 554 24.70 -14.52 2.62
CA ASN A 554 24.94 -14.93 4.00
C ASN A 554 24.42 -13.86 4.98
N LEU A 555 23.31 -14.15 5.65
CA LEU A 555 22.65 -13.22 6.56
C LEU A 555 23.05 -13.48 8.02
N ARG A 556 23.59 -12.47 8.69
CA ARG A 556 24.07 -12.50 10.08
C ARG A 556 23.34 -11.48 10.98
N PRO A 557 22.02 -11.66 11.23
CA PRO A 557 21.32 -10.81 12.20
C PRO A 557 21.75 -11.11 13.64
N GLY A 558 21.62 -10.12 14.54
CA GLY A 558 22.01 -10.26 15.95
C GLY A 558 23.52 -10.30 16.16
N ASN A 559 24.31 -9.74 15.23
CA ASN A 559 25.77 -9.68 15.32
C ASN A 559 26.23 -8.21 15.36
N GLU A 560 26.80 -7.80 16.48
CA GLU A 560 27.41 -6.48 16.67
C GLU A 560 28.83 -6.46 16.12
N ILE A 561 29.21 -5.44 15.37
CA ILE A 561 30.56 -5.25 14.87
C ILE A 561 31.40 -4.57 15.97
N LEU A 562 32.49 -5.20 16.36
CA LEU A 562 33.39 -4.70 17.40
C LEU A 562 34.59 -3.94 16.82
N SER A 563 35.18 -4.48 15.76
CA SER A 563 36.36 -3.89 15.13
C SER A 563 36.54 -4.37 13.69
N ILE A 564 37.31 -3.59 12.92
CA ILE A 564 37.71 -3.92 11.56
C ILE A 564 39.23 -3.82 11.47
N GLY A 565 39.90 -4.87 11.02
CA GLY A 565 41.33 -4.91 10.75
C GLY A 565 41.69 -4.27 9.41
N ALA A 566 42.97 -4.00 9.19
CA ALA A 566 43.51 -3.40 7.96
C ALA A 566 43.33 -4.32 6.71
N ASP A 567 43.15 -5.63 6.93
CA ASP A 567 42.89 -6.66 5.92
C ASP A 567 41.39 -6.90 5.68
N ASN A 568 40.52 -5.99 6.12
CA ASN A 568 39.07 -6.12 6.10
C ASN A 568 38.52 -7.29 6.93
N ALA A 569 39.30 -7.86 7.84
CA ALA A 569 38.79 -8.83 8.80
C ALA A 569 37.91 -8.13 9.83
N VAL A 570 36.69 -8.62 10.04
CA VAL A 570 35.69 -7.99 10.89
C VAL A 570 35.41 -8.88 12.10
N THR A 571 35.69 -8.39 13.30
CA THR A 571 35.33 -9.08 14.54
C THR A 571 33.90 -8.72 14.92
N VAL A 572 33.06 -9.74 15.06
CA VAL A 572 31.65 -9.61 15.42
C VAL A 572 31.35 -10.35 16.71
N ARG A 573 30.37 -9.86 17.47
CA ARG A 573 29.85 -10.49 18.69
C ARG A 573 28.37 -10.79 18.52
N ASN A 574 27.99 -12.06 18.68
CA ASN A 574 26.58 -12.45 18.58
C ASN A 574 25.81 -12.18 19.90
N GLY A 575 24.48 -12.26 19.86
CA GLY A 575 23.61 -12.01 21.02
C GLY A 575 23.83 -12.96 22.24
N LYS A 576 24.68 -14.00 22.10
CA LYS A 576 25.12 -14.88 23.20
C LYS A 576 26.50 -14.49 23.75
N GLY A 577 27.06 -13.37 23.31
CA GLY A 577 28.36 -12.87 23.73
C GLY A 577 29.57 -13.58 23.10
N ARG A 578 29.37 -14.50 22.15
CA ARG A 578 30.48 -15.19 21.47
C ARG A 578 31.02 -14.27 20.37
N GLU A 579 32.34 -14.14 20.35
CA GLU A 579 33.08 -13.39 19.34
C GLU A 579 33.57 -14.34 18.22
N GLU A 580 33.55 -13.81 17.00
CA GLU A 580 34.01 -14.49 15.79
C GLU A 580 34.65 -13.44 14.86
N THR A 581 35.73 -13.83 14.15
CA THR A 581 36.33 -12.98 13.13
C THR A 581 35.95 -13.49 11.74
N LEU A 582 35.30 -12.63 10.97
CA LEU A 582 34.97 -12.86 9.56
C LEU A 582 36.06 -12.25 8.70
N SER A 583 36.57 -12.98 7.70
CA SER A 583 37.69 -12.53 6.85
C SER A 583 37.49 -12.92 5.39
N GLY A 584 38.37 -12.44 4.50
CA GLY A 584 38.36 -12.75 3.08
C GLY A 584 37.46 -11.82 2.26
N PHE A 585 37.19 -10.61 2.74
CA PHE A 585 36.40 -9.62 2.02
C PHE A 585 37.28 -8.65 1.22
N ASP A 586 36.94 -8.51 -0.06
CA ASP A 586 37.60 -7.56 -0.98
C ASP A 586 37.05 -6.12 -0.76
N THR A 587 35.80 -6.00 -0.32
CA THR A 587 35.10 -4.73 -0.17
C THR A 587 34.23 -4.73 1.10
N LEU A 588 34.26 -3.64 1.85
CA LEU A 588 33.34 -3.36 2.94
C LEU A 588 32.35 -2.28 2.51
N VAL A 589 31.06 -2.57 2.57
CA VAL A 589 30.00 -1.60 2.25
C VAL A 589 29.34 -1.11 3.52
N VAL A 590 29.45 0.18 3.81
CA VAL A 590 28.89 0.81 5.02
C VAL A 590 27.44 1.22 4.76
N ALA A 591 26.50 0.63 5.51
CA ALA A 591 25.05 0.86 5.40
C ALA A 591 24.37 1.00 6.79
N VAL A 592 25.04 1.63 7.74
CA VAL A 592 24.60 1.73 9.16
C VAL A 592 23.68 2.92 9.43
N GLY A 593 23.16 3.56 8.40
CA GLY A 593 22.21 4.67 8.48
C GLY A 593 22.75 5.98 7.94
N CYS A 594 21.90 7.01 8.03
CA CYS A 594 22.19 8.37 7.57
C CYS A 594 21.95 9.39 8.69
N ARG A 595 22.60 10.54 8.59
CA ARG A 595 22.38 11.71 9.44
C ARG A 595 21.90 12.90 8.61
N PRO A 596 21.12 13.82 9.19
CA PRO A 596 20.70 15.04 8.50
C PRO A 596 21.89 15.83 7.94
N ASP A 597 21.73 16.35 6.70
CA ASP A 597 22.63 17.34 6.10
C ASP A 597 22.04 18.72 6.31
N ASN A 598 22.23 19.28 7.50
CA ASN A 598 21.63 20.54 7.94
C ASN A 598 22.63 21.70 8.07
N ALA A 599 23.88 21.55 7.59
CA ALA A 599 24.90 22.59 7.69
C ALA A 599 24.44 23.88 7.00
N LEU A 600 24.03 23.78 5.73
CA LEU A 600 23.54 24.93 4.96
C LEU A 600 22.29 25.57 5.59
N PHE A 601 21.37 24.78 6.18
CA PHE A 601 20.22 25.34 6.89
C PHE A 601 20.65 26.23 8.06
N ASN A 602 21.65 25.80 8.85
CA ASN A 602 22.16 26.60 9.96
C ASN A 602 22.85 27.88 9.47
N GLU A 603 23.64 27.80 8.40
CA GLU A 603 24.31 28.95 7.78
C GLU A 603 23.29 29.96 7.23
N LEU A 604 22.28 29.51 6.49
CA LEU A 604 21.23 30.39 5.94
C LEU A 604 20.40 31.05 7.05
N SER A 605 20.02 30.28 8.08
CA SER A 605 19.27 30.79 9.24
C SER A 605 20.04 31.86 10.01
N ALA A 606 21.38 31.82 10.01
CA ALA A 606 22.23 32.82 10.64
C ALA A 606 22.49 34.04 9.72
N ALA A 607 22.48 33.84 8.39
CA ALA A 607 22.91 34.85 7.41
C ALA A 607 21.76 35.64 6.79
N LEU A 608 20.52 35.19 6.88
CA LEU A 608 19.34 35.80 6.25
C LEU A 608 18.35 36.31 7.30
N ASP A 609 17.71 37.45 7.02
CA ASP A 609 16.69 38.04 7.89
C ASP A 609 15.28 37.44 7.62
N CYS A 610 15.13 36.58 6.62
CA CYS A 610 13.87 35.94 6.28
C CYS A 610 13.72 34.55 6.94
N PRO A 611 12.48 34.04 7.14
CA PRO A 611 12.22 32.72 7.69
C PRO A 611 12.88 31.61 6.87
N CYS A 612 13.58 30.70 7.55
CA CYS A 612 14.17 29.49 6.97
C CYS A 612 13.52 28.24 7.61
N ALA A 613 13.18 27.25 6.78
CA ALA A 613 12.61 25.97 7.23
C ALA A 613 13.39 24.78 6.66
N ALA A 614 13.81 23.83 7.52
CA ALA A 614 14.38 22.56 7.09
C ALA A 614 13.29 21.49 6.91
N VAL A 615 13.31 20.74 5.80
CA VAL A 615 12.33 19.70 5.47
C VAL A 615 12.97 18.39 5.02
N GLY A 616 12.24 17.29 5.15
CA GLY A 616 12.70 15.95 4.78
C GLY A 616 13.91 15.52 5.62
N ASP A 617 14.82 14.79 5.01
CA ASP A 617 15.99 14.22 5.69
C ASP A 617 16.98 15.28 6.20
N CYS A 618 16.95 16.48 5.67
CA CYS A 618 17.69 17.63 6.19
C CYS A 618 17.29 17.98 7.64
N ARG A 619 16.01 17.78 7.98
CA ARG A 619 15.50 17.96 9.34
C ARG A 619 15.65 16.69 10.18
N LYS A 620 15.21 15.56 9.62
CA LYS A 620 15.23 14.23 10.25
C LYS A 620 15.16 13.16 9.19
N THR A 621 16.11 12.23 9.20
CA THR A 621 16.09 11.07 8.30
C THR A 621 14.85 10.22 8.55
N ALA A 622 14.08 9.95 7.49
CA ALA A 622 12.83 9.24 7.56
C ALA A 622 12.46 8.59 6.20
N LYS A 623 11.18 8.34 5.94
CA LYS A 623 10.69 7.71 4.72
C LYS A 623 10.25 8.75 3.66
N ILE A 624 9.96 8.27 2.44
CA ILE A 624 9.47 9.10 1.33
C ILE A 624 8.21 9.88 1.72
N MET A 625 7.29 9.24 2.44
CA MET A 625 6.07 9.89 2.92
C MET A 625 6.37 11.09 3.81
N ASP A 626 7.29 10.93 4.76
CA ASP A 626 7.67 12.00 5.69
C ASP A 626 8.33 13.18 4.94
N ALA A 627 9.15 12.87 3.93
CA ALA A 627 9.78 13.89 3.08
C ALA A 627 8.74 14.67 2.27
N VAL A 628 7.82 13.98 1.58
CA VAL A 628 6.78 14.59 0.74
C VAL A 628 5.81 15.41 1.60
N HIS A 629 5.29 14.83 2.69
CA HIS A 629 4.36 15.52 3.58
C HIS A 629 5.04 16.68 4.31
N GLY A 630 6.29 16.52 4.76
CA GLY A 630 7.05 17.61 5.39
C GLY A 630 7.27 18.80 4.45
N GLY A 631 7.57 18.54 3.17
CA GLY A 631 7.66 19.59 2.15
C GLY A 631 6.32 20.29 1.90
N PHE A 632 5.24 19.52 1.83
CA PHE A 632 3.88 20.05 1.69
C PHE A 632 3.49 20.96 2.86
N GLU A 633 3.63 20.48 4.10
CA GLU A 633 3.25 21.23 5.31
C GLU A 633 4.10 22.51 5.47
N ALA A 634 5.40 22.45 5.20
CA ALA A 634 6.24 23.64 5.26
C ALA A 634 5.80 24.72 4.27
N ALA A 635 5.42 24.33 3.06
CA ALA A 635 4.91 25.27 2.07
C ALA A 635 3.54 25.87 2.45
N LEU A 636 2.73 25.16 3.22
CA LEU A 636 1.45 25.68 3.72
C LEU A 636 1.62 26.78 4.77
N THR A 637 2.77 26.85 5.46
CA THR A 637 3.03 27.86 6.50
C THR A 637 3.61 29.16 5.96
N LEU A 638 3.91 29.24 4.66
CA LEU A 638 4.39 30.47 3.98
C LEU A 638 3.22 31.47 3.82
#